data_912f3d08bd5130ee64153e3c3a784307
#
_entry.id   912f3d08bd5130ee64153e3c3a784307
#
_cell.length_a   1.000
_cell.length_b   1.000
_cell.length_c   1.000
_cell.angle_alpha   90.00
_cell.angle_beta   90.00
_cell.angle_gamma   90.00
#
_symmetry.space_group_name_H-M   'P 1'
#
loop_
_entity.id
_entity.type
_entity.pdbx_description
1 polymer ?
#
loop_
_entity_poly.entity_id
_entity_poly.type
_entity_poly.pdbx_seq_one_letter_code
_entity_poly.pdbx_strand_id
1 'polypeptide(L)'
;MTEPVPPVVGFKRHLGTAVVPGDAVYVLSEEGATALRGPHLESLVPLLDGTRDFAALRRELPAGIPADEAAAVLTRLAEAGLIGLRPGVSDAESAYWDAVDGEAGRGRVAVLGADPATTDVLRAAGLTVAEDADLSLVLCDDYLADHLSDVDAEHRRTGRPWLLAKPLGARVWLGPFFTPGDGPCWHCLAARLWGNRPAEAHVRDALGLPGPVPRPPVALAPLTAVALNLVALEAVKWLAGQRYPGQRALWTFDSRDLTGERHEVRARPQCASCGNPDLVRDRTRRPVVPASRPKSRTDGGGHRALPPEQVLEEYRHLVSPLTGVVKELRRDTRGPALFASFRSGPNTALGRRGAERLRTALRSENGGKGVTPIQAEVGALCEALERHSGHYDGDEERVRASFRSLGDKAVHPDTCQLFHERQFADRARLNARHGPFQFVGEPFDDDEVLDWTPVWSLTRGEHRLFPTALLYFDAPGPPSVLADSNGNAAGGTLEDAVLQGMLEVVERDAVALWWYNRTRQPAVDLAASGDPWIAELCEVYAGLGRELWVLDVTSDLGVPALAAVSRHVGGPREAIMLGFGAHLDPAVALRRALTELNQMMPAVLDGWDGGDDPDAVRWLRDATVATEPYLLPAPGRPVLRPDASSPDLLADVNLVRRRLEDAGLEVFVLDQTRPDIGLPVVKVIVPGLRGFWGRFAPGRLYDVPVRLGRLTEPHGYDDLNPMRIFL
;
A
#
# COMPACT_ATOMS: atom_id res chain seq x y z
N MET A 1 -25.77 22.24 50.44
CA MET A 1 -26.16 20.98 49.72
C MET A 1 -27.56 21.27 49.22
N THR A 2 -27.76 21.57 47.95
CA THR A 2 -29.07 21.67 47.30
C THR A 2 -29.57 20.23 47.18
N GLU A 3 -30.83 19.98 47.66
CA GLU A 3 -31.46 18.67 47.47
C GLU A 3 -31.49 18.33 45.98
N PRO A 4 -31.18 17.06 45.62
CA PRO A 4 -31.21 16.65 44.22
C PRO A 4 -32.66 16.83 43.66
N VAL A 5 -32.77 17.61 42.59
CA VAL A 5 -34.04 17.78 41.89
C VAL A 5 -34.48 16.40 41.39
N PRO A 6 -35.72 15.93 41.66
CA PRO A 6 -36.18 14.61 41.24
C PRO A 6 -36.13 14.52 39.71
N PRO A 7 -35.77 13.37 39.15
CA PRO A 7 -35.74 13.19 37.71
C PRO A 7 -37.16 13.26 37.13
N VAL A 8 -37.32 14.02 36.04
CA VAL A 8 -38.60 14.22 35.35
C VAL A 8 -38.59 13.47 34.01
N VAL A 9 -39.75 13.07 33.53
CA VAL A 9 -39.95 12.37 32.27
C VAL A 9 -40.22 13.38 31.14
N GLY A 10 -39.55 13.29 30.05
CA GLY A 10 -39.77 14.16 28.91
C GLY A 10 -39.04 13.76 27.66
N PHE A 11 -39.36 14.40 26.56
CA PHE A 11 -38.55 14.28 25.35
C PHE A 11 -37.12 14.75 25.62
N LYS A 12 -36.14 14.15 24.91
CA LYS A 12 -34.76 14.64 24.92
C LYS A 12 -34.75 16.14 24.59
N ARG A 13 -33.92 16.92 25.29
CA ARG A 13 -33.96 18.40 25.27
C ARG A 13 -33.63 19.03 23.91
N HIS A 14 -33.00 18.29 22.99
CA HIS A 14 -32.74 18.73 21.62
C HIS A 14 -33.97 18.47 20.69
N LEU A 15 -34.97 17.78 21.15
CA LEU A 15 -36.18 17.45 20.37
C LEU A 15 -37.30 18.44 20.67
N GLY A 16 -37.77 19.12 19.64
CA GLY A 16 -39.04 19.86 19.68
C GLY A 16 -40.19 18.92 19.37
N THR A 17 -41.38 19.21 19.93
CA THR A 17 -42.60 18.46 19.63
C THR A 17 -43.70 19.38 19.15
N ALA A 18 -44.49 18.97 18.15
CA ALA A 18 -45.66 19.65 17.65
C ALA A 18 -46.79 18.65 17.41
N VAL A 19 -47.95 18.90 17.98
CA VAL A 19 -49.15 18.08 17.77
C VAL A 19 -49.98 18.72 16.68
N VAL A 20 -50.24 17.99 15.59
CA VAL A 20 -51.18 18.36 14.54
C VAL A 20 -52.43 17.50 14.70
N PRO A 21 -53.55 18.04 15.26
CA PRO A 21 -54.71 17.26 15.59
C PRO A 21 -55.29 16.50 14.41
N GLY A 22 -55.53 15.20 14.59
CA GLY A 22 -56.08 14.33 13.56
C GLY A 22 -55.08 13.90 12.46
N ASP A 23 -53.81 14.28 12.55
CA ASP A 23 -52.75 13.85 11.62
C ASP A 23 -51.67 13.07 12.36
N ALA A 24 -50.76 13.75 13.09
CA ALA A 24 -49.64 13.13 13.78
C ALA A 24 -49.09 14.05 14.87
N VAL A 25 -48.23 13.45 15.73
CA VAL A 25 -47.27 14.19 16.54
C VAL A 25 -45.94 14.25 15.79
N TYR A 26 -45.43 15.45 15.57
CA TYR A 26 -44.13 15.66 14.92
C TYR A 26 -43.06 15.88 15.97
N VAL A 27 -41.99 15.10 15.86
CA VAL A 27 -40.75 15.31 16.62
C VAL A 27 -39.76 15.99 15.69
N LEU A 28 -39.24 17.13 16.12
CA LEU A 28 -38.39 18.03 15.35
C LEU A 28 -36.97 18.01 15.92
N SER A 29 -35.96 17.86 15.08
CA SER A 29 -34.52 17.95 15.41
C SER A 29 -33.81 18.76 14.35
N GLU A 30 -32.49 19.00 14.53
CA GLU A 30 -31.67 19.62 13.49
C GLU A 30 -31.55 18.78 12.22
N GLU A 31 -31.80 17.47 12.31
CA GLU A 31 -31.78 16.54 11.17
C GLU A 31 -33.09 16.49 10.38
N GLY A 32 -34.18 17.03 10.96
CA GLY A 32 -35.47 17.06 10.30
C GLY A 32 -36.68 16.81 11.24
N ALA A 33 -37.79 16.39 10.65
CA ALA A 33 -39.04 16.11 11.34
C ALA A 33 -39.45 14.64 11.16
N THR A 34 -39.80 13.96 12.25
CA THR A 34 -40.38 12.61 12.26
C THR A 34 -41.81 12.62 12.71
N ALA A 35 -42.72 12.07 11.90
CA ALA A 35 -44.16 11.95 12.26
C ALA A 35 -44.37 10.65 13.08
N LEU A 36 -44.89 10.80 14.28
CA LEU A 36 -45.33 9.70 15.15
C LEU A 36 -46.85 9.54 15.06
N ARG A 37 -47.31 8.34 14.73
CA ARG A 37 -48.74 7.99 14.71
C ARG A 37 -49.01 6.81 15.63
N GLY A 38 -50.08 6.90 16.39
CA GLY A 38 -50.47 5.83 17.28
C GLY A 38 -51.52 6.30 18.29
N PRO A 39 -52.15 5.35 18.99
CA PRO A 39 -53.17 5.67 19.98
C PRO A 39 -52.60 6.53 21.11
N HIS A 40 -53.37 7.50 21.58
CA HIS A 40 -53.08 8.37 22.74
C HIS A 40 -51.85 9.31 22.62
N LEU A 41 -51.08 9.28 21.50
CA LEU A 41 -49.87 10.13 21.34
C LEU A 41 -50.22 11.62 21.43
N GLU A 42 -51.26 12.08 20.75
CA GLU A 42 -51.68 13.49 20.77
C GLU A 42 -51.98 14.02 22.18
N SER A 43 -52.53 13.17 23.05
CA SER A 43 -52.89 13.51 24.42
C SER A 43 -51.73 13.31 25.43
N LEU A 44 -50.79 12.37 25.17
CA LEU A 44 -49.69 12.06 26.07
C LEU A 44 -48.47 12.96 25.85
N VAL A 45 -48.19 13.29 24.59
CA VAL A 45 -46.99 14.10 24.24
C VAL A 45 -46.96 15.46 24.95
N PRO A 46 -48.03 16.22 25.10
CA PRO A 46 -48.01 17.47 25.87
C PRO A 46 -47.66 17.31 27.35
N LEU A 47 -47.83 16.12 27.91
CA LEU A 47 -47.46 15.83 29.30
C LEU A 47 -45.96 15.49 29.47
N LEU A 48 -45.26 15.22 28.38
CA LEU A 48 -43.83 14.85 28.35
C LEU A 48 -42.94 16.09 28.16
N ASP A 49 -43.33 17.21 28.76
CA ASP A 49 -42.64 18.49 28.68
C ASP A 49 -41.41 18.59 29.62
N GLY A 50 -41.17 17.55 30.43
CA GLY A 50 -40.03 17.53 31.37
C GLY A 50 -40.28 18.28 32.69
N THR A 51 -41.57 18.53 33.02
CA THR A 51 -41.98 19.14 34.30
C THR A 51 -42.45 18.10 35.32
N ARG A 52 -42.77 16.87 34.87
CA ARG A 52 -43.45 15.84 35.67
C ARG A 52 -42.48 14.67 35.95
N ASP A 53 -42.47 14.24 37.21
CA ASP A 53 -41.94 12.93 37.53
C ASP A 53 -42.94 11.82 37.13
N PHE A 54 -42.51 10.57 37.21
CA PHE A 54 -43.29 9.40 36.80
C PHE A 54 -44.60 9.29 37.61
N ALA A 55 -44.61 9.70 38.89
CA ALA A 55 -45.79 9.66 39.75
C ALA A 55 -46.79 10.76 39.40
N ALA A 56 -46.32 11.96 39.07
CA ALA A 56 -47.17 13.06 38.57
C ALA A 56 -47.76 12.72 37.21
N LEU A 57 -47.01 12.20 36.29
CA LEU A 57 -47.45 11.77 34.97
C LEU A 57 -48.60 10.76 35.07
N ARG A 58 -48.47 9.78 35.96
CA ARG A 58 -49.51 8.77 36.21
C ARG A 58 -50.78 9.36 36.79
N ARG A 59 -50.70 10.39 37.67
CA ARG A 59 -51.86 11.06 38.26
C ARG A 59 -52.58 11.97 37.28
N GLU A 60 -51.89 12.53 36.33
CA GLU A 60 -52.40 13.54 35.39
C GLU A 60 -52.75 12.93 34.02
N LEU A 61 -52.85 11.61 33.91
CA LEU A 61 -53.27 10.95 32.70
C LEU A 61 -54.65 11.43 32.28
N PRO A 62 -54.88 11.79 30.99
CA PRO A 62 -56.20 12.20 30.47
C PRO A 62 -57.25 11.14 30.72
N ALA A 63 -58.50 11.59 31.02
CA ALA A 63 -59.65 10.71 31.23
C ALA A 63 -59.88 9.84 29.98
N GLY A 64 -59.93 8.51 30.20
CA GLY A 64 -60.14 7.53 29.11
C GLY A 64 -58.88 6.88 28.56
N ILE A 65 -57.66 7.21 29.07
CA ILE A 65 -56.43 6.50 28.76
C ILE A 65 -56.06 5.52 29.89
N PRO A 66 -56.10 4.20 29.65
CA PRO A 66 -55.68 3.22 30.63
C PRO A 66 -54.18 3.35 30.96
N ALA A 67 -53.79 3.14 32.22
CA ALA A 67 -52.40 3.33 32.66
C ALA A 67 -51.42 2.37 31.99
N ASP A 68 -51.86 1.18 31.63
CA ASP A 68 -51.10 0.18 30.91
C ASP A 68 -50.85 0.56 29.44
N GLU A 69 -51.85 1.15 28.77
CA GLU A 69 -51.74 1.67 27.41
C GLU A 69 -50.81 2.89 27.37
N ALA A 70 -50.90 3.80 28.33
CA ALA A 70 -49.98 4.91 28.49
C ALA A 70 -48.55 4.42 28.72
N ALA A 71 -48.37 3.44 29.59
CA ALA A 71 -47.05 2.84 29.85
C ALA A 71 -46.47 2.18 28.58
N ALA A 72 -47.27 1.50 27.78
CA ALA A 72 -46.83 0.90 26.52
C ALA A 72 -46.37 1.96 25.49
N VAL A 73 -47.05 3.12 25.43
CA VAL A 73 -46.61 4.25 24.58
C VAL A 73 -45.29 4.82 25.08
N LEU A 74 -45.16 5.07 26.37
CA LEU A 74 -43.90 5.59 26.97
C LEU A 74 -42.71 4.63 26.76
N THR A 75 -42.95 3.31 26.91
CA THR A 75 -41.92 2.31 26.66
C THR A 75 -41.44 2.37 25.21
N ARG A 76 -42.36 2.44 24.23
CA ARG A 76 -41.99 2.57 22.81
C ARG A 76 -41.22 3.85 22.50
N LEU A 77 -41.61 4.97 23.11
CA LEU A 77 -40.90 6.25 22.92
C LEU A 77 -39.49 6.20 23.57
N ALA A 78 -39.36 5.51 24.70
CA ALA A 78 -38.07 5.29 25.35
C ALA A 78 -37.15 4.33 24.55
N GLU A 79 -37.71 3.21 24.05
CA GLU A 79 -37.01 2.26 23.17
C GLU A 79 -36.58 2.93 21.86
N ALA A 80 -37.37 3.88 21.34
CA ALA A 80 -36.99 4.69 20.19
C ALA A 80 -36.00 5.80 20.53
N GLY A 81 -35.55 5.93 21.79
CA GLY A 81 -34.58 6.92 22.22
C GLY A 81 -35.10 8.37 22.23
N LEU A 82 -36.42 8.58 22.19
CA LEU A 82 -37.03 9.91 22.09
C LEU A 82 -37.27 10.58 23.44
N ILE A 83 -37.55 9.78 24.47
CA ILE A 83 -37.79 10.27 25.84
C ILE A 83 -36.87 9.62 26.86
N GLY A 84 -36.68 10.25 28.01
CA GLY A 84 -35.87 9.73 29.11
C GLY A 84 -36.18 10.41 30.44
N LEU A 85 -35.51 9.94 31.51
CA LEU A 85 -35.46 10.60 32.82
C LEU A 85 -34.35 11.65 32.77
N ARG A 86 -34.67 12.88 33.12
CA ARG A 86 -33.72 14.00 33.12
C ARG A 86 -33.83 14.88 34.34
N PRO A 87 -32.75 15.58 34.77
CA PRO A 87 -32.88 16.67 35.73
C PRO A 87 -33.77 17.78 35.14
N GLY A 88 -34.53 18.48 35.96
CA GLY A 88 -35.53 19.47 35.53
C GLY A 88 -35.00 20.76 34.89
N VAL A 89 -33.64 20.89 34.73
CA VAL A 89 -33.03 22.05 34.07
C VAL A 89 -32.83 21.75 32.58
N SER A 90 -33.22 22.68 31.74
CA SER A 90 -33.04 22.61 30.29
C SER A 90 -32.26 23.84 29.83
N ASP A 91 -31.06 23.59 29.34
CA ASP A 91 -30.19 24.59 28.70
C ASP A 91 -29.61 24.02 27.41
N ALA A 92 -28.94 24.85 26.62
CA ALA A 92 -28.36 24.46 25.35
C ALA A 92 -27.27 23.36 25.46
N GLU A 93 -26.48 23.39 26.55
CA GLU A 93 -25.45 22.38 26.80
C GLU A 93 -26.08 21.01 27.10
N SER A 94 -27.07 20.99 27.97
CA SER A 94 -27.84 19.77 28.27
C SER A 94 -28.55 19.21 27.04
N ALA A 95 -29.08 20.07 26.16
CA ALA A 95 -29.65 19.64 24.88
C ALA A 95 -28.62 19.03 23.95
N TYR A 96 -27.39 19.57 23.90
CA TYR A 96 -26.31 18.95 23.15
C TYR A 96 -26.00 17.53 23.65
N TRP A 97 -25.91 17.36 24.99
CA TRP A 97 -25.60 16.04 25.56
C TRP A 97 -26.73 15.01 25.29
N ASP A 98 -27.98 15.45 25.30
CA ASP A 98 -29.09 14.60 24.89
C ASP A 98 -29.03 14.22 23.40
N ALA A 99 -28.56 15.14 22.54
CA ALA A 99 -28.46 14.88 21.10
C ALA A 99 -27.36 13.84 20.74
N VAL A 100 -26.32 13.79 21.57
CA VAL A 100 -25.19 12.87 21.34
C VAL A 100 -25.21 11.65 22.27
N ASP A 101 -26.34 11.37 22.93
CA ASP A 101 -26.52 10.27 23.88
C ASP A 101 -25.44 10.22 24.97
N GLY A 102 -25.05 11.40 25.49
CA GLY A 102 -23.99 11.57 26.47
C GLY A 102 -24.46 12.27 27.73
N GLU A 103 -23.58 12.29 28.72
CA GLU A 103 -23.73 13.11 29.93
C GLU A 103 -22.62 14.15 30.00
N ALA A 104 -22.90 15.34 30.54
CA ALA A 104 -21.90 16.40 30.64
C ALA A 104 -20.63 15.92 31.38
N GLY A 105 -19.53 15.78 30.66
CA GLY A 105 -18.26 15.35 31.21
C GLY A 105 -17.57 16.50 31.94
N ARG A 106 -17.44 16.41 33.26
CA ARG A 106 -16.55 17.27 34.06
C ARG A 106 -15.39 16.43 34.50
N GLY A 107 -14.17 16.77 34.03
CA GLY A 107 -12.99 16.01 34.37
C GLY A 107 -11.74 16.87 34.46
N ARG A 108 -10.65 16.22 34.89
CA ARG A 108 -9.33 16.84 35.00
C ARG A 108 -8.47 16.50 33.80
N VAL A 109 -7.81 17.51 33.25
CA VAL A 109 -6.88 17.35 32.13
C VAL A 109 -5.49 17.85 32.52
N ALA A 110 -4.45 17.12 32.22
CA ALA A 110 -3.09 17.57 32.22
C ALA A 110 -2.74 18.11 30.82
N VAL A 111 -1.99 19.21 30.75
CA VAL A 111 -1.66 19.83 29.46
C VAL A 111 -0.14 19.98 29.34
N LEU A 112 0.40 19.40 28.28
CA LEU A 112 1.81 19.54 27.90
C LEU A 112 1.88 20.43 26.66
N GLY A 113 2.80 21.43 26.69
CA GLY A 113 2.94 22.38 25.60
C GLY A 113 1.91 23.53 25.61
N ALA A 114 1.25 23.77 26.76
CA ALA A 114 0.24 24.81 26.90
C ALA A 114 0.85 26.21 26.99
N ASP A 115 0.16 27.16 26.38
CA ASP A 115 0.24 28.59 26.67
C ASP A 115 -0.95 29.05 27.55
N PRO A 116 -0.97 30.31 28.06
CA PRO A 116 -2.11 30.81 28.84
C PRO A 116 -3.45 30.74 28.09
N ALA A 117 -3.46 31.01 26.76
CA ALA A 117 -4.69 30.98 25.95
C ALA A 117 -5.29 29.59 25.89
N THR A 118 -4.46 28.56 25.82
CA THR A 118 -4.91 27.15 25.89
C THR A 118 -5.65 26.85 27.19
N THR A 119 -5.06 27.30 28.31
CA THR A 119 -5.67 27.09 29.65
C THR A 119 -7.02 27.79 29.78
N ASP A 120 -7.16 28.98 29.21
CA ASP A 120 -8.41 29.73 29.25
C ASP A 120 -9.51 29.08 28.42
N VAL A 121 -9.18 28.55 27.23
CA VAL A 121 -10.14 27.79 26.39
C VAL A 121 -10.63 26.53 27.11
N LEU A 122 -9.72 25.77 27.73
CA LEU A 122 -10.08 24.54 28.45
C LEU A 122 -10.99 24.84 29.67
N ARG A 123 -10.68 25.91 30.43
CA ARG A 123 -11.53 26.35 31.55
C ARG A 123 -12.91 26.81 31.08
N ALA A 124 -12.98 27.57 29.98
CA ALA A 124 -14.24 27.98 29.38
C ALA A 124 -15.09 26.77 28.91
N ALA A 125 -14.47 25.66 28.52
CA ALA A 125 -15.11 24.41 28.20
C ALA A 125 -15.50 23.57 29.44
N GLY A 126 -15.31 24.08 30.66
CA GLY A 126 -15.66 23.38 31.91
C GLY A 126 -14.64 22.37 32.40
N LEU A 127 -13.43 22.33 31.80
CA LEU A 127 -12.36 21.41 32.16
C LEU A 127 -11.48 21.99 33.28
N THR A 128 -11.04 21.14 34.21
CA THR A 128 -10.08 21.52 35.26
C THR A 128 -8.67 21.10 34.83
N VAL A 129 -7.78 22.07 34.67
CA VAL A 129 -6.36 21.79 34.36
C VAL A 129 -5.64 21.44 35.67
N ALA A 130 -5.06 20.23 35.75
CA ALA A 130 -4.37 19.68 36.90
C ALA A 130 -3.31 18.66 36.49
N GLU A 131 -2.27 18.45 37.29
CA GLU A 131 -1.25 17.40 37.03
C GLU A 131 -1.80 16.01 37.27
N ASP A 132 -2.59 15.80 38.31
CA ASP A 132 -3.35 14.59 38.58
C ASP A 132 -4.65 14.64 37.79
N ALA A 133 -4.64 14.06 36.59
CA ALA A 133 -5.70 14.15 35.60
C ALA A 133 -6.07 12.80 34.99
N ASP A 134 -7.29 12.72 34.49
CA ASP A 134 -7.86 11.53 33.86
C ASP A 134 -7.44 11.39 32.38
N LEU A 135 -7.03 12.50 31.77
CA LEU A 135 -6.62 12.61 30.37
C LEU A 135 -5.46 13.61 30.25
N SER A 136 -4.47 13.31 29.40
CA SER A 136 -3.46 14.31 29.02
C SER A 136 -3.74 14.86 27.62
N LEU A 137 -3.59 16.19 27.48
CA LEU A 137 -3.61 16.91 26.21
C LEU A 137 -2.17 17.29 25.87
N VAL A 138 -1.64 16.78 24.75
CA VAL A 138 -0.27 17.03 24.32
C VAL A 138 -0.30 17.91 23.08
N LEU A 139 0.14 19.16 23.22
CA LEU A 139 0.21 20.11 22.13
C LEU A 139 1.64 20.18 21.60
N CYS A 140 1.81 20.12 20.30
CA CYS A 140 3.12 20.13 19.65
C CYS A 140 3.11 20.92 18.34
N ASP A 141 4.28 21.29 17.86
CA ASP A 141 4.47 21.94 16.56
C ASP A 141 4.63 20.94 15.42
N ASP A 142 5.10 19.73 15.72
CA ASP A 142 5.19 18.63 14.77
C ASP A 142 4.97 17.29 15.51
N TYR A 143 4.20 16.40 14.89
CA TYR A 143 3.88 15.05 15.42
C TYR A 143 5.11 14.11 15.47
N LEU A 144 6.23 14.52 14.88
CA LEU A 144 7.50 13.82 14.92
C LEU A 144 8.52 14.47 15.87
N ALA A 145 8.08 15.41 16.72
CA ALA A 145 8.95 16.04 17.71
C ALA A 145 9.55 14.97 18.64
N ASP A 146 10.86 15.07 18.90
CA ASP A 146 11.65 14.07 19.61
C ASP A 146 11.11 13.73 21.00
N HIS A 147 10.69 14.76 21.78
CA HIS A 147 10.14 14.58 23.13
C HIS A 147 8.85 13.72 23.17
N LEU A 148 8.14 13.52 22.07
CA LEU A 148 6.92 12.70 22.04
C LEU A 148 7.19 11.22 22.27
N SER A 149 8.42 10.75 22.04
CA SER A 149 8.86 9.40 22.43
C SER A 149 8.79 9.20 23.94
N ASP A 150 9.29 10.18 24.71
CA ASP A 150 9.29 10.12 26.16
C ASP A 150 7.88 10.28 26.72
N VAL A 151 7.07 11.16 26.10
CA VAL A 151 5.64 11.31 26.44
C VAL A 151 4.90 9.98 26.26
N ASP A 152 5.08 9.30 25.13
CA ASP A 152 4.45 7.99 24.89
C ASP A 152 4.90 6.95 25.92
N ALA A 153 6.21 6.89 26.22
CA ALA A 153 6.75 5.95 27.19
C ALA A 153 6.15 6.18 28.60
N GLU A 154 6.03 7.43 29.04
CA GLU A 154 5.44 7.77 30.34
C GLU A 154 3.95 7.42 30.39
N HIS A 155 3.18 7.72 29.33
CA HIS A 155 1.76 7.39 29.29
C HIS A 155 1.52 5.87 29.23
N ARG A 156 2.38 5.11 28.55
CA ARG A 156 2.32 3.64 28.59
C ARG A 156 2.65 3.08 29.97
N ARG A 157 3.58 3.70 30.68
CA ARG A 157 3.94 3.29 32.06
C ARG A 157 2.82 3.58 33.05
N THR A 158 2.13 4.71 32.92
CA THR A 158 1.08 5.17 33.85
C THR A 158 -0.31 4.65 33.48
N GLY A 159 -0.51 4.15 32.27
CA GLY A 159 -1.81 3.74 31.77
C GLY A 159 -2.75 4.91 31.41
N ARG A 160 -2.28 6.15 31.51
CA ARG A 160 -3.11 7.34 31.27
C ARG A 160 -3.33 7.55 29.76
N PRO A 161 -4.58 7.70 29.30
CA PRO A 161 -4.86 8.07 27.90
C PRO A 161 -4.42 9.51 27.63
N TRP A 162 -4.10 9.79 26.36
CA TRP A 162 -3.68 11.12 25.95
C TRP A 162 -4.09 11.45 24.51
N LEU A 163 -4.40 12.72 24.26
CA LEU A 163 -4.75 13.28 22.96
C LEU A 163 -3.57 14.09 22.43
N LEU A 164 -3.11 13.79 21.21
CA LEU A 164 -2.10 14.58 20.53
C LEU A 164 -2.77 15.61 19.61
N ALA A 165 -2.24 16.84 19.59
CA ALA A 165 -2.73 17.89 18.70
C ALA A 165 -1.63 18.83 18.24
N LYS A 166 -1.75 19.34 17.02
CA LYS A 166 -0.94 20.42 16.44
C LYS A 166 -1.86 21.58 16.09
N PRO A 167 -2.05 22.53 17.02
CA PRO A 167 -2.99 23.64 16.83
C PRO A 167 -2.46 24.75 15.92
N LEU A 168 -1.16 24.78 15.65
CA LEU A 168 -0.51 25.75 14.79
C LEU A 168 -0.30 25.23 13.36
N GLY A 169 -0.19 26.15 12.41
CA GLY A 169 -0.01 25.82 10.99
C GLY A 169 -1.21 26.24 10.15
N ALA A 170 -1.04 26.30 8.82
CA ALA A 170 -2.17 26.45 7.89
C ALA A 170 -3.06 25.20 7.87
N ARG A 171 -2.51 24.06 8.29
CA ARG A 171 -3.23 22.80 8.49
C ARG A 171 -3.13 22.37 9.94
N VAL A 172 -4.27 22.35 10.63
CA VAL A 172 -4.42 21.90 12.01
C VAL A 172 -4.52 20.37 12.03
N TRP A 173 -3.90 19.75 13.05
CA TRP A 173 -3.98 18.29 13.26
C TRP A 173 -4.55 18.00 14.65
N LEU A 174 -5.48 17.06 14.74
CA LEU A 174 -6.14 16.64 15.98
C LEU A 174 -6.21 15.11 16.03
N GLY A 175 -5.86 14.53 17.18
CA GLY A 175 -5.83 13.09 17.37
C GLY A 175 -4.58 12.41 16.82
N PRO A 176 -4.49 11.09 17.04
CA PRO A 176 -5.46 10.25 17.72
C PRO A 176 -5.46 10.44 19.23
N PHE A 177 -6.50 9.90 19.90
CA PHE A 177 -6.34 9.51 21.29
C PHE A 177 -5.51 8.24 21.35
N PHE A 178 -4.45 8.28 22.13
CA PHE A 178 -3.67 7.09 22.47
C PHE A 178 -4.17 6.52 23.79
N THR A 179 -4.56 5.24 23.76
CA THR A 179 -5.00 4.51 24.94
C THR A 179 -3.97 3.40 25.21
N PRO A 180 -3.12 3.53 26.23
CA PRO A 180 -2.12 2.54 26.57
C PRO A 180 -2.73 1.13 26.74
N GLY A 181 -2.17 0.14 26.01
CA GLY A 181 -2.67 -1.23 26.01
C GLY A 181 -3.84 -1.52 25.06
N ASP A 182 -4.43 -0.49 24.43
CA ASP A 182 -5.51 -0.65 23.43
C ASP A 182 -5.25 0.21 22.18
N GLY A 183 -4.78 -0.40 21.12
CA GLY A 183 -4.55 0.25 19.84
C GLY A 183 -3.09 0.69 19.60
N PRO A 184 -2.87 1.64 18.67
CA PRO A 184 -1.54 2.10 18.29
C PRO A 184 -0.89 2.95 19.38
N CYS A 185 0.44 2.89 19.49
CA CYS A 185 1.23 3.86 20.21
C CYS A 185 1.73 4.98 19.27
N TRP A 186 2.36 6.03 19.85
CA TRP A 186 2.94 7.12 19.04
C TRP A 186 3.99 6.61 18.05
N HIS A 187 4.82 5.62 18.41
CA HIS A 187 5.82 5.05 17.49
C HIS A 187 5.19 4.39 16.26
N CYS A 188 3.97 3.82 16.38
CA CYS A 188 3.24 3.30 15.22
C CYS A 188 2.88 4.42 14.25
N LEU A 189 2.39 5.56 14.75
CA LEU A 189 2.09 6.74 13.95
C LEU A 189 3.36 7.37 13.37
N ALA A 190 4.40 7.56 14.19
CA ALA A 190 5.66 8.17 13.77
C ALA A 190 6.33 7.41 12.63
N ALA A 191 6.31 6.06 12.66
CA ALA A 191 6.84 5.23 11.58
C ALA A 191 6.14 5.51 10.24
N ARG A 192 4.81 5.69 10.24
CA ARG A 192 4.05 6.04 9.02
C ARG A 192 4.33 7.47 8.55
N LEU A 193 4.38 8.41 9.47
CA LEU A 193 4.68 9.81 9.14
C LEU A 193 6.08 9.97 8.55
N TRP A 194 7.10 9.32 9.10
CA TRP A 194 8.46 9.32 8.54
C TRP A 194 8.50 8.64 7.17
N GLY A 195 7.76 7.55 6.97
CA GLY A 195 7.63 6.88 5.67
C GLY A 195 7.11 7.81 4.56
N ASN A 196 6.24 8.76 4.93
CA ASN A 196 5.69 9.76 4.01
C ASN A 196 6.51 11.06 3.89
N ARG A 197 7.65 11.18 4.62
CA ARG A 197 8.56 12.32 4.60
C ARG A 197 10.01 11.93 4.24
N PRO A 198 10.27 11.12 3.20
CA PRO A 198 11.60 10.56 2.93
C PRO A 198 12.66 11.64 2.63
N ALA A 199 12.29 12.75 1.96
CA ALA A 199 13.19 13.86 1.73
C ALA A 199 13.59 14.57 3.04
N GLU A 200 12.64 14.78 3.95
CA GLU A 200 12.92 15.37 5.26
C GLU A 200 13.76 14.44 6.14
N ALA A 201 13.48 13.12 6.09
CA ALA A 201 14.27 12.11 6.78
C ALA A 201 15.74 12.17 6.34
N HIS A 202 15.98 12.26 5.02
CA HIS A 202 17.34 12.42 4.48
C HIS A 202 18.05 13.69 5.00
N VAL A 203 17.36 14.84 5.02
CA VAL A 203 17.92 16.10 5.53
C VAL A 203 18.19 16.01 7.03
N ARG A 204 17.25 15.45 7.81
CA ARG A 204 17.40 15.19 9.25
C ARG A 204 18.66 14.36 9.52
N ASP A 205 18.82 13.23 8.82
CA ASP A 205 19.95 12.31 9.01
C ASP A 205 21.27 12.97 8.61
N ALA A 206 21.29 13.73 7.52
CA ALA A 206 22.47 14.47 7.07
C ALA A 206 22.91 15.58 8.06
N LEU A 207 21.95 16.16 8.78
CA LEU A 207 22.21 17.19 9.81
C LEU A 207 22.37 16.61 11.22
N GLY A 208 22.20 15.31 11.42
CA GLY A 208 22.28 14.65 12.73
C GLY A 208 21.19 15.12 13.73
N LEU A 209 20.00 15.47 13.23
CA LEU A 209 18.91 15.98 14.08
C LEU A 209 18.14 14.82 14.73
N PRO A 210 17.75 14.94 16.01
CA PRO A 210 16.97 13.90 16.70
C PRO A 210 15.49 13.88 16.27
N GLY A 211 14.96 15.01 15.80
CA GLY A 211 13.56 15.19 15.41
C GLY A 211 13.41 15.80 14.01
N PRO A 212 12.22 16.32 13.67
CA PRO A 212 11.96 16.92 12.36
C PRO A 212 12.84 18.16 12.11
N VAL A 213 13.05 18.47 10.84
CA VAL A 213 13.80 19.66 10.45
C VAL A 213 13.02 20.92 10.92
N PRO A 214 13.66 21.83 11.66
CA PRO A 214 12.99 23.05 12.14
C PRO A 214 12.39 23.88 11.00
N ARG A 215 11.17 24.36 11.20
CA ARG A 215 10.42 25.19 10.25
C ARG A 215 10.03 26.51 10.88
N PRO A 216 9.91 27.59 10.10
CA PRO A 216 9.32 28.82 10.60
C PRO A 216 7.91 28.58 11.15
N PRO A 217 7.54 29.20 12.28
CA PRO A 217 6.19 29.07 12.81
C PRO A 217 5.17 29.72 11.87
N VAL A 218 4.07 29.03 11.66
CA VAL A 218 2.91 29.55 10.90
C VAL A 218 1.74 29.56 11.87
N ALA A 219 1.16 30.70 12.10
CA ALA A 219 0.02 30.85 13.00
C ALA A 219 -0.91 31.98 12.55
N LEU A 220 -2.21 31.76 12.74
CA LEU A 220 -3.24 32.78 12.59
C LEU A 220 -4.18 32.65 13.79
N ALA A 221 -4.31 33.72 14.61
CA ALA A 221 -5.05 33.66 15.86
C ALA A 221 -6.47 33.05 15.77
N PRO A 222 -7.32 33.41 14.78
CA PRO A 222 -8.62 32.74 14.62
C PRO A 222 -8.51 31.24 14.38
N LEU A 223 -7.52 30.76 13.59
CA LEU A 223 -7.32 29.35 13.30
C LEU A 223 -6.83 28.59 14.54
N THR A 224 -5.90 29.19 15.30
CA THR A 224 -5.44 28.62 16.58
C THR A 224 -6.60 28.50 17.57
N ALA A 225 -7.48 29.51 17.64
CA ALA A 225 -8.67 29.46 18.50
C ALA A 225 -9.62 28.31 18.08
N VAL A 226 -9.88 28.15 16.79
CA VAL A 226 -10.66 27.00 16.28
C VAL A 226 -10.01 25.69 16.70
N ALA A 227 -8.72 25.54 16.50
CA ALA A 227 -7.98 24.32 16.85
C ALA A 227 -8.07 23.97 18.34
N LEU A 228 -7.84 24.95 19.21
CA LEU A 228 -7.92 24.76 20.66
C LEU A 228 -9.33 24.43 21.14
N ASN A 229 -10.35 25.04 20.56
CA ASN A 229 -11.74 24.68 20.85
C ASN A 229 -12.09 23.26 20.36
N LEU A 230 -11.56 22.80 19.25
CA LEU A 230 -11.71 21.40 18.81
C LEU A 230 -11.01 20.42 19.76
N VAL A 231 -9.83 20.77 20.27
CA VAL A 231 -9.14 19.98 21.30
C VAL A 231 -10.00 19.89 22.57
N ALA A 232 -10.53 21.03 23.03
CA ALA A 232 -11.40 21.09 24.19
C ALA A 232 -12.68 20.26 24.01
N LEU A 233 -13.35 20.39 22.86
CA LEU A 233 -14.54 19.61 22.50
C LEU A 233 -14.28 18.11 22.58
N GLU A 234 -13.21 17.63 21.95
CA GLU A 234 -12.88 16.20 21.97
C GLU A 234 -12.47 15.72 23.38
N ALA A 235 -11.77 16.54 24.16
CA ALA A 235 -11.47 16.23 25.55
C ALA A 235 -12.73 16.09 26.41
N VAL A 236 -13.68 17.02 26.28
CA VAL A 236 -14.98 16.97 27.01
C VAL A 236 -15.77 15.74 26.62
N LYS A 237 -15.87 15.43 25.32
CA LYS A 237 -16.54 14.22 24.82
C LYS A 237 -15.89 12.95 25.36
N TRP A 238 -14.55 12.89 25.37
CA TRP A 238 -13.79 11.75 25.90
C TRP A 238 -14.06 11.54 27.39
N LEU A 239 -14.02 12.61 28.19
CA LEU A 239 -14.29 12.57 29.63
C LEU A 239 -15.75 12.27 29.96
N ALA A 240 -16.68 12.65 29.06
CA ALA A 240 -18.09 12.27 29.11
C ALA A 240 -18.35 10.79 28.77
N GLY A 241 -17.31 10.01 28.48
CA GLY A 241 -17.45 8.59 28.10
C GLY A 241 -17.81 8.33 26.66
N GLN A 242 -17.98 9.37 25.83
CA GLN A 242 -18.24 9.18 24.40
C GLN A 242 -17.03 8.58 23.69
N ARG A 243 -17.26 7.46 22.99
CA ARG A 243 -16.26 6.74 22.20
C ARG A 243 -16.79 6.48 20.79
N TYR A 244 -16.01 6.90 19.80
CA TYR A 244 -16.30 6.63 18.39
C TYR A 244 -15.01 6.39 17.59
N PRO A 245 -15.07 5.65 16.47
CA PRO A 245 -13.87 5.25 15.72
C PRO A 245 -12.99 6.40 15.27
N GLY A 246 -13.58 7.60 15.04
CA GLY A 246 -12.84 8.80 14.64
C GLY A 246 -11.80 9.27 15.66
N GLN A 247 -11.98 8.97 16.95
CA GLN A 247 -11.03 9.34 18.01
C GLN A 247 -9.70 8.59 17.92
N ARG A 248 -9.67 7.43 17.23
CA ARG A 248 -8.43 6.66 16.97
C ARG A 248 -7.72 7.08 15.69
N ALA A 249 -8.25 8.07 14.98
CA ALA A 249 -7.67 8.58 13.75
C ALA A 249 -7.00 9.93 13.96
N LEU A 250 -6.05 10.27 13.10
CA LEU A 250 -5.56 11.62 12.92
C LEU A 250 -6.55 12.36 12.03
N TRP A 251 -7.11 13.46 12.53
CA TRP A 251 -7.93 14.37 11.74
C TRP A 251 -7.14 15.62 11.39
N THR A 252 -7.25 16.06 10.14
CA THR A 252 -6.61 17.30 9.66
C THR A 252 -7.66 18.27 9.15
N PHE A 253 -7.45 19.56 9.41
CA PHE A 253 -8.25 20.65 8.88
C PHE A 253 -7.36 21.61 8.12
N ASP A 254 -7.61 21.77 6.83
CA ASP A 254 -6.89 22.69 5.95
C ASP A 254 -7.65 24.02 5.86
N SER A 255 -7.04 25.09 6.37
CA SER A 255 -7.69 26.41 6.39
C SER A 255 -7.74 27.10 5.04
N ARG A 256 -7.04 26.60 4.01
CA ARG A 256 -6.99 27.21 2.68
C ARG A 256 -8.29 27.00 1.89
N ASP A 257 -8.96 25.89 2.12
CA ASP A 257 -10.20 25.50 1.45
C ASP A 257 -11.29 24.97 2.41
N LEU A 258 -11.00 25.03 3.73
CA LEU A 258 -11.87 24.58 4.81
C LEU A 258 -12.23 23.10 4.74
N THR A 259 -11.35 22.29 4.17
CA THR A 259 -11.57 20.84 4.09
C THR A 259 -11.03 20.11 5.32
N GLY A 260 -11.72 19.05 5.72
CA GLY A 260 -11.32 18.14 6.78
C GLY A 260 -11.11 16.74 6.25
N GLU A 261 -10.00 16.09 6.64
CA GLU A 261 -9.70 14.72 6.28
C GLU A 261 -9.41 13.88 7.52
N ARG A 262 -9.78 12.62 7.47
CA ARG A 262 -9.52 11.65 8.53
C ARG A 262 -8.55 10.58 8.03
N HIS A 263 -7.45 10.40 8.74
CA HIS A 263 -6.39 9.45 8.42
C HIS A 263 -6.36 8.36 9.49
N GLU A 264 -6.59 7.13 9.10
CA GLU A 264 -6.60 6.00 10.04
C GLU A 264 -5.20 5.77 10.63
N VAL A 265 -5.13 5.51 11.93
CA VAL A 265 -3.89 5.15 12.64
C VAL A 265 -4.05 3.76 13.20
N ARG A 266 -3.22 2.82 12.73
CA ARG A 266 -3.25 1.42 13.14
C ARG A 266 -2.01 1.02 13.92
N ALA A 267 -2.17 0.10 14.86
CA ALA A 267 -1.04 -0.54 15.53
C ALA A 267 -0.21 -1.33 14.52
N ARG A 268 1.12 -1.27 14.67
CA ARG A 268 2.05 -2.13 13.96
C ARG A 268 2.36 -3.34 14.84
N PRO A 269 1.96 -4.56 14.46
CA PRO A 269 2.19 -5.76 15.29
C PRO A 269 3.66 -5.97 15.66
N GLN A 270 4.59 -5.59 14.77
CA GLN A 270 6.04 -5.66 14.98
C GLN A 270 6.63 -4.42 15.66
N CYS A 271 5.81 -3.51 16.19
CA CYS A 271 6.31 -2.31 16.85
C CYS A 271 7.14 -2.66 18.08
N ALA A 272 8.38 -2.17 18.16
CA ALA A 272 9.28 -2.41 19.30
C ALA A 272 8.75 -1.83 20.63
N SER A 273 7.83 -0.85 20.56
CA SER A 273 7.31 -0.18 21.76
C SER A 273 6.01 -0.80 22.28
N CYS A 274 5.09 -1.23 21.39
CA CYS A 274 3.76 -1.74 21.81
C CYS A 274 3.40 -3.10 21.21
N GLY A 275 4.24 -3.69 20.35
CA GLY A 275 4.04 -4.97 19.69
C GLY A 275 5.13 -5.99 20.01
N ASN A 276 5.31 -6.96 19.11
CA ASN A 276 6.37 -7.96 19.19
C ASN A 276 7.40 -7.73 18.07
N PRO A 277 8.62 -7.25 18.38
CA PRO A 277 9.64 -6.93 17.37
C PRO A 277 10.21 -8.16 16.65
N ASP A 278 9.97 -9.37 17.16
CA ASP A 278 10.52 -10.60 16.57
C ASP A 278 9.62 -11.22 15.50
N LEU A 279 8.44 -10.67 15.23
CA LEU A 279 7.46 -11.24 14.28
C LEU A 279 8.02 -11.46 12.87
N VAL A 280 8.84 -10.54 12.37
CA VAL A 280 9.47 -10.66 11.04
C VAL A 280 10.54 -11.74 11.06
N ARG A 281 11.39 -11.78 12.09
CA ARG A 281 12.40 -12.84 12.29
C ARG A 281 11.76 -14.22 12.38
N ASP A 282 10.72 -14.36 13.20
CA ASP A 282 10.01 -15.63 13.37
C ASP A 282 9.37 -16.12 12.08
N ARG A 283 8.88 -15.18 11.25
CA ARG A 283 8.32 -15.51 9.94
C ARG A 283 9.39 -16.04 9.01
N THR A 284 10.53 -15.36 8.90
CA THR A 284 11.66 -15.75 8.04
C THR A 284 12.21 -17.14 8.39
N ARG A 285 12.12 -17.56 9.66
CA ARG A 285 12.55 -18.90 10.12
C ARG A 285 11.55 -20.00 9.80
N ARG A 286 10.32 -19.67 9.40
CA ARG A 286 9.30 -20.69 9.08
C ARG A 286 9.48 -21.21 7.66
N PRO A 287 9.22 -22.50 7.42
CA PRO A 287 9.11 -23.03 6.06
C PRO A 287 8.00 -22.30 5.29
N VAL A 288 8.25 -22.01 4.02
CA VAL A 288 7.23 -21.53 3.09
C VAL A 288 6.57 -22.76 2.47
N VAL A 289 5.32 -23.04 2.87
CA VAL A 289 4.59 -24.24 2.45
C VAL A 289 3.28 -23.80 1.76
N PRO A 290 3.27 -23.68 0.41
CA PRO A 290 2.05 -23.41 -0.34
C PRO A 290 1.00 -24.51 -0.14
N ALA A 291 -0.27 -24.12 -0.04
CA ALA A 291 -1.41 -25.01 0.14
C ALA A 291 -2.36 -24.97 -1.06
N SER A 292 -3.28 -25.94 -1.18
CA SER A 292 -4.32 -25.92 -2.20
C SER A 292 -5.17 -24.66 -2.09
N ARG A 293 -5.29 -23.92 -3.21
CA ARG A 293 -6.08 -22.70 -3.34
C ARG A 293 -6.82 -22.69 -4.67
N PRO A 294 -8.12 -22.93 -4.67
CA PRO A 294 -8.93 -22.79 -5.87
C PRO A 294 -8.87 -21.35 -6.39
N LYS A 295 -8.78 -21.20 -7.70
CA LYS A 295 -8.87 -19.91 -8.35
C LYS A 295 -10.31 -19.40 -8.33
N SER A 296 -10.55 -18.18 -7.84
CA SER A 296 -11.86 -17.54 -7.87
C SER A 296 -12.14 -16.88 -9.21
N ARG A 297 -11.08 -16.47 -9.93
CA ARG A 297 -11.13 -15.81 -11.23
C ARG A 297 -10.03 -16.34 -12.14
N THR A 298 -10.39 -16.52 -13.41
CA THR A 298 -9.50 -16.96 -14.48
C THR A 298 -9.59 -16.05 -15.70
N ASP A 299 -10.23 -14.89 -15.56
CA ASP A 299 -10.40 -13.86 -16.59
C ASP A 299 -9.42 -12.69 -16.39
N GLY A 300 -9.34 -11.80 -17.36
CA GLY A 300 -8.51 -10.61 -17.31
C GLY A 300 -6.99 -10.86 -17.34
N GLY A 301 -6.23 -10.14 -16.54
CA GLY A 301 -4.76 -10.16 -16.52
C GLY A 301 -4.13 -11.24 -15.66
N GLY A 302 -4.90 -12.22 -15.12
CA GLY A 302 -4.34 -13.31 -14.32
C GLY A 302 -5.36 -14.18 -13.62
N HIS A 303 -4.90 -15.37 -13.26
CA HIS A 303 -5.64 -16.31 -12.44
C HIS A 303 -5.33 -16.00 -10.97
N ARG A 304 -6.35 -15.78 -10.14
CA ARG A 304 -6.20 -15.31 -8.74
C ARG A 304 -7.13 -16.08 -7.79
N ALA A 305 -6.69 -16.23 -6.55
CA ALA A 305 -7.52 -16.76 -5.47
C ALA A 305 -8.62 -15.80 -5.03
N LEU A 306 -8.32 -14.48 -5.05
CA LEU A 306 -9.26 -13.42 -4.64
C LEU A 306 -9.59 -12.49 -5.81
N PRO A 307 -10.86 -12.02 -5.90
CA PRO A 307 -11.22 -10.99 -6.87
C PRO A 307 -10.54 -9.65 -6.54
N PRO A 308 -10.24 -8.82 -7.57
CA PRO A 308 -9.57 -7.53 -7.36
C PRO A 308 -10.35 -6.58 -6.45
N GLU A 309 -11.69 -6.60 -6.50
CA GLU A 309 -12.56 -5.81 -5.64
C GLU A 309 -12.33 -6.10 -4.15
N GLN A 310 -12.21 -7.39 -3.80
CA GLN A 310 -11.97 -7.83 -2.42
C GLN A 310 -10.58 -7.41 -1.95
N VAL A 311 -9.55 -7.57 -2.78
CA VAL A 311 -8.19 -7.13 -2.43
C VAL A 311 -8.15 -5.62 -2.23
N LEU A 312 -8.82 -4.84 -3.10
CA LEU A 312 -8.87 -3.39 -2.96
C LEU A 312 -9.59 -2.96 -1.67
N GLU A 313 -10.72 -3.57 -1.35
CA GLU A 313 -11.48 -3.29 -0.12
C GLU A 313 -10.63 -3.58 1.13
N GLU A 314 -9.96 -4.73 1.16
CA GLU A 314 -9.15 -5.16 2.31
C GLU A 314 -7.96 -4.23 2.57
N TYR A 315 -7.26 -3.76 1.52
CA TYR A 315 -6.00 -3.02 1.66
C TYR A 315 -6.12 -1.52 1.39
N ARG A 316 -7.28 -0.99 0.97
CA ARG A 316 -7.48 0.44 0.67
C ARG A 316 -7.18 1.36 1.86
N HIS A 317 -7.37 0.87 3.08
CA HIS A 317 -7.04 1.60 4.31
C HIS A 317 -5.54 1.95 4.44
N LEU A 318 -4.66 1.29 3.69
CA LEU A 318 -3.23 1.57 3.63
C LEU A 318 -2.90 2.76 2.72
N VAL A 319 -3.90 3.33 2.04
CA VAL A 319 -3.73 4.51 1.17
C VAL A 319 -4.09 5.77 1.94
N SER A 320 -3.10 6.58 2.25
CA SER A 320 -3.26 7.89 2.89
C SER A 320 -2.00 8.73 2.69
N PRO A 321 -2.11 10.04 2.38
CA PRO A 321 -0.95 10.90 2.20
C PRO A 321 -0.14 11.15 3.47
N LEU A 322 -0.70 10.83 4.65
CA LEU A 322 -0.05 11.04 5.96
C LEU A 322 0.27 9.74 6.69
N THR A 323 -0.71 8.85 6.85
CA THR A 323 -0.61 7.64 7.67
C THR A 323 -0.56 6.34 6.86
N GLY A 324 -0.71 6.43 5.54
CA GLY A 324 -0.66 5.29 4.64
C GLY A 324 0.74 4.75 4.41
N VAL A 325 0.81 3.51 3.98
CA VAL A 325 1.99 2.90 3.34
C VAL A 325 2.10 3.40 1.92
N VAL A 326 0.97 3.52 1.25
CA VAL A 326 0.80 4.06 -0.10
C VAL A 326 0.27 5.48 0.03
N LYS A 327 0.92 6.41 -0.65
CA LYS A 327 0.58 7.83 -0.52
C LYS A 327 -0.72 8.18 -1.24
N GLU A 328 -0.91 7.63 -2.42
CA GLU A 328 -2.07 7.89 -3.29
C GLU A 328 -2.26 6.76 -4.31
N LEU A 329 -3.46 6.62 -4.83
CA LEU A 329 -3.76 5.85 -6.04
C LEU A 329 -4.40 6.80 -7.05
N ARG A 330 -3.79 6.93 -8.22
CA ARG A 330 -4.23 7.87 -9.25
C ARG A 330 -4.23 7.20 -10.61
N ARG A 331 -5.37 7.29 -11.32
CA ARG A 331 -5.45 6.83 -12.71
C ARG A 331 -4.56 7.68 -13.61
N ASP A 332 -3.79 7.05 -14.49
CA ASP A 332 -3.09 7.74 -15.56
C ASP A 332 -4.07 7.98 -16.71
N THR A 333 -4.32 9.26 -17.02
CA THR A 333 -5.29 9.69 -18.05
C THR A 333 -4.62 10.23 -19.30
N ARG A 334 -3.29 10.09 -19.43
CA ARG A 334 -2.51 10.63 -20.55
C ARG A 334 -2.61 9.82 -21.85
N GLY A 335 -3.19 8.63 -21.81
CA GLY A 335 -3.38 7.77 -22.98
C GLY A 335 -4.85 7.49 -23.27
N PRO A 336 -5.14 6.69 -24.31
CA PRO A 336 -6.48 6.18 -24.59
C PRO A 336 -7.14 5.52 -23.37
N ALA A 337 -8.46 5.61 -23.27
CA ALA A 337 -9.21 5.04 -22.15
C ALA A 337 -9.01 3.53 -21.95
N LEU A 338 -8.69 2.83 -23.05
CA LEU A 338 -8.40 1.40 -23.06
C LEU A 338 -7.04 1.04 -22.41
N PHE A 339 -6.12 2.02 -22.26
CA PHE A 339 -4.86 1.85 -21.54
C PHE A 339 -5.09 2.01 -20.04
N ALA A 340 -5.75 1.03 -19.44
CA ALA A 340 -6.03 1.06 -18.01
C ALA A 340 -4.72 0.96 -17.21
N SER A 341 -4.26 2.10 -16.69
CA SER A 341 -3.09 2.18 -15.80
C SER A 341 -3.33 3.14 -14.64
N PHE A 342 -2.70 2.83 -13.51
CA PHE A 342 -2.74 3.60 -12.27
C PHE A 342 -1.32 3.81 -11.73
N ARG A 343 -1.13 4.86 -10.92
CA ARG A 343 0.09 5.20 -10.22
C ARG A 343 -0.18 5.27 -8.73
N SER A 344 0.79 4.86 -7.92
CA SER A 344 0.64 4.70 -6.46
C SER A 344 1.73 5.39 -5.64
N GLY A 345 2.30 6.46 -6.17
CA GLY A 345 3.33 7.23 -5.47
C GLY A 345 4.76 6.69 -5.68
N PRO A 346 5.75 7.23 -4.93
CA PRO A 346 7.17 6.99 -5.18
C PRO A 346 7.58 5.52 -5.12
N ASN A 347 8.45 5.10 -6.03
CA ASN A 347 9.02 3.75 -6.05
C ASN A 347 10.18 3.63 -5.05
N THR A 348 9.89 3.08 -3.87
CA THR A 348 10.85 2.94 -2.79
C THR A 348 11.95 1.89 -3.06
N ALA A 349 11.75 0.97 -4.02
CA ALA A 349 12.76 -0.03 -4.40
C ALA A 349 14.03 0.58 -5.01
N LEU A 350 13.95 1.81 -5.54
CA LEU A 350 15.10 2.53 -6.09
C LEU A 350 16.03 3.13 -5.03
N GLY A 351 15.69 2.96 -3.75
CA GLY A 351 16.50 3.32 -2.60
C GLY A 351 16.14 4.67 -1.99
N ARG A 352 16.35 4.73 -0.66
CA ARG A 352 16.10 5.95 0.15
C ARG A 352 17.38 6.54 0.71
N ARG A 353 18.50 5.77 0.66
CA ARG A 353 19.78 6.18 1.22
C ARG A 353 20.63 6.91 0.17
N GLY A 354 21.09 8.11 0.53
CA GLY A 354 21.84 8.99 -0.35
C GLY A 354 20.98 9.87 -1.24
N ALA A 355 21.43 11.11 -1.50
CA ALA A 355 20.63 12.14 -2.19
C ALA A 355 20.25 11.74 -3.63
N GLU A 356 21.14 11.07 -4.37
CA GLU A 356 20.91 10.68 -5.76
C GLU A 356 19.84 9.58 -5.87
N ARG A 357 19.98 8.49 -5.10
CA ARG A 357 18.99 7.40 -5.08
C ARG A 357 17.63 7.87 -4.61
N LEU A 358 17.60 8.69 -3.56
CA LEU A 358 16.36 9.29 -3.08
C LEU A 358 15.69 10.17 -4.15
N ARG A 359 16.47 10.99 -4.87
CA ARG A 359 15.96 11.82 -5.97
C ARG A 359 15.34 10.96 -7.07
N THR A 360 16.00 9.86 -7.46
CA THR A 360 15.48 8.90 -8.44
C THR A 360 14.20 8.24 -7.94
N ALA A 361 14.17 7.75 -6.69
CA ALA A 361 13.00 7.13 -6.08
C ALA A 361 11.78 8.08 -6.02
N LEU A 362 12.00 9.36 -5.70
CA LEU A 362 10.92 10.36 -5.62
C LEU A 362 10.38 10.78 -7.01
N ARG A 363 11.14 10.57 -8.07
CA ARG A 363 10.72 10.87 -9.46
C ARG A 363 10.11 9.67 -10.17
N SER A 364 10.35 8.47 -9.68
CA SER A 364 9.81 7.23 -10.21
C SER A 364 8.56 6.85 -9.41
N GLU A 365 7.52 6.43 -10.10
CA GLU A 365 6.27 6.00 -9.47
C GLU A 365 6.08 4.50 -9.67
N ASN A 366 5.47 3.84 -8.69
CA ASN A 366 4.94 2.49 -8.89
C ASN A 366 3.71 2.58 -9.79
N GLY A 367 3.45 1.54 -10.55
CA GLY A 367 2.35 1.53 -11.49
C GLY A 367 1.60 0.21 -11.54
N GLY A 368 0.30 0.30 -11.79
CA GLY A 368 -0.54 -0.87 -12.04
C GLY A 368 -1.13 -0.82 -13.43
N LYS A 369 -1.27 -1.99 -14.02
CA LYS A 369 -1.80 -2.23 -15.36
C LYS A 369 -2.90 -3.27 -15.32
N GLY A 370 -3.84 -3.21 -16.24
CA GLY A 370 -4.90 -4.21 -16.34
C GLY A 370 -5.74 -4.07 -17.60
N VAL A 371 -6.55 -5.07 -17.86
CA VAL A 371 -7.58 -5.00 -18.91
C VAL A 371 -8.72 -4.07 -18.48
N THR A 372 -8.97 -3.98 -17.17
CA THR A 372 -9.98 -3.10 -16.58
C THR A 372 -9.35 -2.10 -15.60
N PRO A 373 -10.01 -0.95 -15.35
CA PRO A 373 -9.50 0.03 -14.39
C PRO A 373 -9.27 -0.54 -12.98
N ILE A 374 -10.18 -1.41 -12.48
CA ILE A 374 -10.02 -2.00 -11.15
C ILE A 374 -8.81 -2.94 -11.05
N GLN A 375 -8.52 -3.70 -12.10
CA GLN A 375 -7.31 -4.53 -12.15
C GLN A 375 -6.05 -3.67 -12.10
N ALA A 376 -6.04 -2.55 -12.82
CA ALA A 376 -4.92 -1.61 -12.80
C ALA A 376 -4.76 -0.92 -11.44
N GLU A 377 -5.87 -0.52 -10.80
CA GLU A 377 -5.87 0.11 -9.47
C GLU A 377 -5.30 -0.84 -8.41
N VAL A 378 -5.80 -2.08 -8.37
CA VAL A 378 -5.28 -3.13 -7.46
C VAL A 378 -3.82 -3.45 -7.77
N GLY A 379 -3.44 -3.52 -9.05
CA GLY A 379 -2.05 -3.73 -9.46
C GLY A 379 -1.12 -2.65 -8.90
N ALA A 380 -1.51 -1.37 -9.00
CA ALA A 380 -0.73 -0.26 -8.46
C ALA A 380 -0.63 -0.29 -6.92
N LEU A 381 -1.71 -0.64 -6.24
CA LEU A 381 -1.71 -0.82 -4.79
C LEU A 381 -0.76 -1.96 -4.38
N CYS A 382 -0.92 -3.14 -4.98
CA CYS A 382 -0.12 -4.31 -4.67
C CYS A 382 1.37 -4.09 -4.96
N GLU A 383 1.73 -3.45 -6.07
CA GLU A 383 3.13 -3.14 -6.38
C GLU A 383 3.74 -2.19 -5.35
N ALA A 384 3.03 -1.15 -4.92
CA ALA A 384 3.55 -0.25 -3.88
C ALA A 384 3.74 -0.97 -2.53
N LEU A 385 2.82 -1.86 -2.14
CA LEU A 385 2.93 -2.68 -0.93
C LEU A 385 4.05 -3.72 -1.03
N GLU A 386 4.26 -4.29 -2.21
CA GLU A 386 5.38 -5.19 -2.54
C GLU A 386 6.72 -4.49 -2.36
N ARG A 387 6.90 -3.31 -2.98
CA ARG A 387 8.12 -2.50 -2.87
C ARG A 387 8.39 -2.10 -1.41
N HIS A 388 7.35 -1.73 -0.66
CA HIS A 388 7.48 -1.43 0.76
C HIS A 388 7.89 -2.66 1.58
N SER A 389 7.28 -3.82 1.32
CA SER A 389 7.57 -5.06 2.05
C SER A 389 8.97 -5.61 1.77
N GLY A 390 9.48 -5.36 0.56
CA GLY A 390 10.86 -5.70 0.18
C GLY A 390 11.92 -4.74 0.71
N HIS A 391 11.55 -3.70 1.47
CA HIS A 391 12.50 -2.75 2.05
C HIS A 391 13.08 -3.27 3.37
N TYR A 392 14.35 -2.97 3.61
CA TYR A 392 15.05 -3.32 4.86
C TYR A 392 14.67 -2.35 5.98
N ASP A 393 14.05 -2.87 7.04
CA ASP A 393 13.65 -2.10 8.23
C ASP A 393 14.56 -2.36 9.46
N GLY A 394 15.41 -3.40 9.43
CA GLY A 394 16.33 -3.77 10.51
C GLY A 394 15.78 -4.83 11.48
N ASP A 395 14.55 -5.27 11.28
CA ASP A 395 13.88 -6.32 12.05
C ASP A 395 13.95 -7.72 11.39
N GLU A 396 14.67 -7.84 10.26
CA GLU A 396 14.87 -9.08 9.52
C GLU A 396 15.81 -10.03 10.26
N GLU A 397 15.62 -11.35 10.05
CA GLU A 397 16.53 -12.38 10.55
C GLU A 397 17.88 -12.33 9.84
N ARG A 398 18.96 -12.31 10.62
CA ARG A 398 20.32 -12.19 10.06
C ARG A 398 21.34 -12.97 10.86
N VAL A 399 22.31 -13.53 10.14
CA VAL A 399 23.53 -14.15 10.69
C VAL A 399 24.71 -13.41 10.09
N ARG A 400 25.66 -12.96 10.90
CA ARG A 400 26.86 -12.27 10.45
C ARG A 400 28.02 -13.24 10.27
N ALA A 401 28.46 -13.44 9.02
CA ALA A 401 29.49 -14.41 8.66
C ALA A 401 30.11 -14.08 7.28
N SER A 402 31.21 -14.78 6.93
CA SER A 402 31.71 -14.79 5.55
C SER A 402 31.16 -16.01 4.78
N PHE A 403 31.11 -15.93 3.44
CA PHE A 403 30.68 -17.06 2.60
C PHE A 403 31.56 -18.30 2.88
N ARG A 404 32.86 -18.12 2.95
CA ARG A 404 33.82 -19.20 3.22
C ARG A 404 33.51 -19.93 4.55
N SER A 405 33.14 -19.19 5.60
CA SER A 405 32.81 -19.78 6.90
C SER A 405 31.45 -20.51 6.92
N LEU A 406 30.53 -20.13 6.06
CA LEU A 406 29.20 -20.74 5.94
C LEU A 406 29.23 -22.00 5.06
N GLY A 407 30.09 -22.03 4.04
CA GLY A 407 30.22 -23.14 3.09
C GLY A 407 28.88 -23.49 2.44
N ASP A 408 28.54 -24.78 2.40
CA ASP A 408 27.33 -25.29 1.73
C ASP A 408 26.01 -24.77 2.32
N LYS A 409 26.03 -24.10 3.48
CA LYS A 409 24.83 -23.50 4.04
C LYS A 409 24.41 -22.22 3.33
N ALA A 410 25.30 -21.60 2.58
CA ALA A 410 25.06 -20.36 1.86
C ALA A 410 24.98 -20.59 0.33
N VAL A 411 24.32 -19.66 -0.35
CA VAL A 411 24.27 -19.55 -1.80
C VAL A 411 25.17 -18.39 -2.22
N HIS A 412 26.11 -18.64 -3.12
CA HIS A 412 27.04 -17.63 -3.60
C HIS A 412 26.29 -16.57 -4.44
N PRO A 413 26.44 -15.26 -4.15
CA PRO A 413 25.67 -14.21 -4.81
C PRO A 413 25.88 -14.15 -6.32
N ASP A 414 27.05 -14.50 -6.84
CA ASP A 414 27.31 -14.49 -8.28
C ASP A 414 26.49 -15.51 -9.05
N THR A 415 25.95 -16.55 -8.38
CA THR A 415 24.99 -17.47 -9.01
C THR A 415 23.64 -16.83 -9.31
N CYS A 416 23.35 -15.70 -8.67
CA CYS A 416 22.14 -14.89 -8.85
C CYS A 416 22.44 -13.65 -9.71
N GLN A 417 23.54 -12.94 -9.43
CA GLN A 417 23.89 -11.69 -10.11
C GLN A 417 24.41 -11.89 -11.55
N LEU A 418 25.12 -12.98 -11.80
CA LEU A 418 25.52 -13.47 -13.12
C LEU A 418 26.33 -12.47 -13.98
N PHE A 419 27.21 -11.68 -13.36
CA PHE A 419 28.15 -10.83 -14.07
C PHE A 419 29.29 -11.66 -14.68
N HIS A 420 29.73 -11.28 -15.89
CA HIS A 420 30.89 -11.84 -16.53
C HIS A 420 32.20 -11.17 -15.99
N GLU A 421 33.32 -11.89 -15.95
CA GLU A 421 34.59 -11.35 -15.52
C GLU A 421 35.00 -10.06 -16.25
N ARG A 422 34.73 -9.98 -17.56
CA ARG A 422 34.97 -8.78 -18.37
C ARG A 422 34.06 -7.60 -17.95
N GLN A 423 32.88 -7.84 -17.40
CA GLN A 423 32.04 -6.78 -16.87
C GLN A 423 32.62 -6.21 -15.58
N PHE A 424 33.16 -7.06 -14.70
CA PHE A 424 33.89 -6.60 -13.51
C PHE A 424 35.15 -5.80 -13.87
N ALA A 425 35.94 -6.28 -14.84
CA ALA A 425 37.15 -5.60 -15.29
C ALA A 425 36.85 -4.20 -15.89
N ASP A 426 35.70 -4.05 -16.55
CA ASP A 426 35.33 -2.84 -17.28
C ASP A 426 34.23 -2.02 -16.56
N ARG A 427 33.92 -2.32 -15.28
CA ARG A 427 32.80 -1.79 -14.54
C ARG A 427 32.71 -0.25 -14.51
N ALA A 428 33.85 0.42 -14.36
CA ALA A 428 33.87 1.88 -14.30
C ALA A 428 33.31 2.52 -15.60
N ARG A 429 33.70 1.97 -16.76
CA ARG A 429 33.21 2.43 -18.07
C ARG A 429 31.76 2.07 -18.28
N LEU A 430 31.34 0.85 -17.86
CA LEU A 430 29.95 0.40 -18.00
C LEU A 430 29.04 1.25 -17.13
N ASN A 431 29.39 1.48 -15.87
CA ASN A 431 28.59 2.28 -14.93
C ASN A 431 28.47 3.77 -15.35
N ALA A 432 29.49 4.31 -16.05
CA ALA A 432 29.43 5.65 -16.59
C ALA A 432 28.58 5.78 -17.88
N ARG A 433 28.35 4.65 -18.58
CA ARG A 433 27.69 4.64 -19.90
C ARG A 433 26.20 4.29 -19.82
N HIS A 434 25.81 3.46 -18.87
CA HIS A 434 24.49 2.85 -18.80
C HIS A 434 23.66 3.39 -17.62
N GLY A 435 22.36 3.17 -17.67
CA GLY A 435 21.44 3.54 -16.59
C GLY A 435 21.66 2.75 -15.29
N PRO A 436 21.09 3.19 -14.17
CA PRO A 436 21.34 2.61 -12.84
C PRO A 436 20.96 1.14 -12.72
N PHE A 437 20.00 0.65 -13.50
CA PHE A 437 19.63 -0.78 -13.53
C PHE A 437 20.72 -1.68 -14.12
N GLN A 438 21.66 -1.10 -14.89
CA GLN A 438 22.79 -1.79 -15.50
C GLN A 438 24.05 -1.74 -14.64
N PHE A 439 23.96 -1.20 -13.43
CA PHE A 439 25.10 -1.04 -12.53
C PHE A 439 25.79 -2.37 -12.29
N VAL A 440 27.12 -2.39 -12.48
CA VAL A 440 28.00 -3.52 -12.21
C VAL A 440 28.71 -3.25 -10.89
N GLY A 441 28.45 -4.10 -9.90
CA GLY A 441 29.08 -4.03 -8.59
C GLY A 441 30.57 -4.39 -8.61
N GLU A 442 31.18 -4.44 -7.44
CA GLU A 442 32.49 -5.01 -7.26
C GLU A 442 32.46 -6.53 -7.30
N PRO A 443 33.56 -7.22 -7.63
CA PRO A 443 33.62 -8.67 -7.44
C PRO A 443 33.36 -9.03 -5.97
N PHE A 444 32.63 -10.12 -5.76
CA PHE A 444 32.35 -10.59 -4.41
C PHE A 444 33.61 -11.19 -3.76
N ASP A 445 33.82 -10.88 -2.47
CA ASP A 445 34.94 -11.45 -1.67
C ASP A 445 34.36 -12.51 -0.71
N ASP A 446 34.77 -13.77 -0.90
CA ASP A 446 34.36 -14.92 -0.08
C ASP A 446 34.70 -14.78 1.41
N ASP A 447 35.68 -13.97 1.74
CA ASP A 447 36.18 -13.77 3.11
C ASP A 447 35.50 -12.54 3.78
N GLU A 448 34.78 -11.70 3.02
CA GLU A 448 34.11 -10.54 3.56
C GLU A 448 32.96 -10.97 4.51
N VAL A 449 32.93 -10.36 5.72
CA VAL A 449 31.92 -10.62 6.73
C VAL A 449 30.72 -9.71 6.52
N LEU A 450 29.59 -10.26 6.13
CA LEU A 450 28.33 -9.54 5.90
C LEU A 450 27.14 -10.23 6.57
N ASP A 451 25.99 -9.62 6.49
CA ASP A 451 24.72 -10.16 7.01
C ASP A 451 24.09 -11.14 6.01
N TRP A 452 23.64 -12.29 6.50
CA TRP A 452 23.00 -13.36 5.73
C TRP A 452 21.62 -13.66 6.31
N THR A 453 20.63 -13.81 5.44
CA THR A 453 19.24 -14.13 5.80
C THR A 453 18.88 -15.54 5.31
N PRO A 454 18.18 -16.36 6.12
CA PRO A 454 17.70 -17.67 5.69
C PRO A 454 16.55 -17.52 4.68
N VAL A 455 16.63 -18.28 3.60
CA VAL A 455 15.61 -18.36 2.54
C VAL A 455 15.20 -19.81 2.36
N TRP A 456 13.92 -20.08 2.24
CA TRP A 456 13.40 -21.43 2.13
C TRP A 456 13.57 -22.01 0.72
N SER A 457 14.19 -23.17 0.57
CA SER A 457 14.23 -23.93 -0.67
C SER A 457 12.94 -24.75 -0.84
N LEU A 458 12.13 -24.41 -1.82
CA LEU A 458 10.96 -25.23 -2.19
C LEU A 458 11.37 -26.57 -2.80
N THR A 459 12.56 -26.62 -3.39
CA THR A 459 13.13 -27.83 -4.04
C THR A 459 13.60 -28.83 -3.00
N ARG A 460 14.36 -28.39 -1.98
CA ARG A 460 15.00 -29.28 -1.00
C ARG A 460 14.26 -29.39 0.32
N GLY A 461 13.35 -28.46 0.63
CA GLY A 461 12.65 -28.41 1.92
C GLY A 461 13.59 -28.03 3.10
N GLU A 462 14.54 -27.13 2.85
CA GLU A 462 15.48 -26.64 3.85
C GLU A 462 15.79 -25.15 3.67
N HIS A 463 16.31 -24.50 4.70
CA HIS A 463 16.78 -23.12 4.59
C HIS A 463 18.23 -23.07 4.09
N ARG A 464 18.50 -22.15 3.16
CA ARG A 464 19.83 -21.75 2.73
C ARG A 464 20.02 -20.26 3.00
N LEU A 465 21.25 -19.83 3.22
CA LEU A 465 21.59 -18.45 3.54
C LEU A 465 21.95 -17.65 2.28
N PHE A 466 21.34 -16.48 2.16
CA PHE A 466 21.65 -15.51 1.10
C PHE A 466 22.12 -14.20 1.73
N PRO A 467 22.98 -13.42 1.06
CA PRO A 467 23.31 -12.09 1.53
C PRO A 467 22.05 -11.24 1.72
N THR A 468 21.87 -10.63 2.89
CA THR A 468 20.69 -9.78 3.18
C THR A 468 20.56 -8.63 2.18
N ALA A 469 21.70 -8.08 1.73
CA ALA A 469 21.75 -7.02 0.72
C ALA A 469 21.29 -7.44 -0.68
N LEU A 470 21.19 -8.75 -0.97
CA LEU A 470 20.60 -9.28 -2.20
C LEU A 470 19.07 -9.39 -2.12
N LEU A 471 18.56 -9.47 -0.90
CA LEU A 471 17.15 -9.79 -0.63
C LEU A 471 16.26 -8.57 -0.41
N TYR A 472 16.83 -7.53 0.23
CA TYR A 472 16.07 -6.36 0.67
C TYR A 472 16.64 -5.07 0.11
N PHE A 473 15.78 -4.21 -0.40
CA PHE A 473 16.15 -2.86 -0.85
C PHE A 473 16.73 -2.06 0.30
N ASP A 474 17.79 -1.30 0.04
CA ASP A 474 18.53 -0.48 1.02
C ASP A 474 19.11 -1.25 2.23
N ALA A 475 19.20 -2.56 2.19
CA ALA A 475 19.91 -3.29 3.22
C ALA A 475 21.39 -2.89 3.26
N PRO A 476 22.00 -2.78 4.45
CA PRO A 476 23.44 -2.57 4.57
C PRO A 476 24.21 -3.74 3.94
N GLY A 477 25.20 -3.43 3.13
CA GLY A 477 26.03 -4.45 2.49
C GLY A 477 27.13 -3.83 1.63
N PRO A 478 28.07 -4.67 1.13
CA PRO A 478 29.11 -4.24 0.24
C PRO A 478 28.55 -3.88 -1.14
N PRO A 479 29.26 -3.04 -1.93
CA PRO A 479 28.85 -2.71 -3.29
C PRO A 479 28.89 -3.89 -4.27
N SER A 480 29.43 -5.03 -3.83
CA SER A 480 29.44 -6.29 -4.58
C SER A 480 28.10 -7.04 -4.59
N VAL A 481 27.14 -6.65 -3.70
CA VAL A 481 25.85 -7.33 -3.56
C VAL A 481 24.73 -6.29 -3.54
N LEU A 482 23.79 -6.38 -4.50
CA LEU A 482 22.71 -5.43 -4.65
C LEU A 482 21.37 -6.16 -4.86
N ALA A 483 20.37 -5.74 -4.11
CA ALA A 483 18.99 -6.19 -4.34
C ALA A 483 18.42 -5.57 -5.61
N ASP A 484 17.61 -6.35 -6.31
CA ASP A 484 16.75 -5.92 -7.39
C ASP A 484 15.31 -6.39 -7.15
N SER A 485 14.37 -5.99 -8.01
CA SER A 485 12.96 -6.37 -7.89
C SER A 485 12.61 -7.70 -8.55
N ASN A 486 13.54 -8.36 -9.25
CA ASN A 486 13.24 -9.64 -9.92
C ASN A 486 12.77 -10.68 -8.89
N GLY A 487 11.63 -11.28 -9.15
CA GLY A 487 11.01 -12.27 -8.29
C GLY A 487 10.34 -11.74 -7.03
N ASN A 488 10.31 -10.41 -6.79
CA ASN A 488 9.43 -9.82 -5.81
C ASN A 488 7.99 -9.87 -6.33
N ALA A 489 7.07 -10.39 -5.54
CA ALA A 489 5.68 -10.49 -5.94
C ALA A 489 4.72 -10.38 -4.76
N ALA A 490 3.66 -9.61 -4.94
CA ALA A 490 2.51 -9.57 -4.05
C ALA A 490 1.35 -10.41 -4.59
N GLY A 491 0.55 -10.97 -3.69
CA GLY A 491 -0.64 -11.74 -4.05
C GLY A 491 -1.73 -11.65 -3.00
N GLY A 492 -2.98 -11.92 -3.38
CA GLY A 492 -4.09 -12.05 -2.43
C GLY A 492 -3.91 -13.23 -1.46
N THR A 493 -3.12 -14.22 -1.85
CA THR A 493 -2.68 -15.35 -1.02
C THR A 493 -1.19 -15.60 -1.22
N LEU A 494 -0.60 -16.42 -0.34
CA LEU A 494 0.80 -16.83 -0.46
C LEU A 494 1.06 -17.52 -1.81
N GLU A 495 0.15 -18.39 -2.23
CA GLU A 495 0.25 -19.13 -3.48
C GLU A 495 0.20 -18.22 -4.70
N ASP A 496 -0.66 -17.17 -4.68
CA ASP A 496 -0.68 -16.13 -5.71
C ASP A 496 0.68 -15.43 -5.81
N ALA A 497 1.25 -15.02 -4.66
CA ALA A 497 2.53 -14.34 -4.60
C ALA A 497 3.67 -15.24 -5.12
N VAL A 498 3.75 -16.50 -4.66
CA VAL A 498 4.77 -17.47 -5.08
C VAL A 498 4.69 -17.75 -6.57
N LEU A 499 3.50 -18.03 -7.09
CA LEU A 499 3.31 -18.28 -8.52
C LEU A 499 3.70 -17.06 -9.36
N GLN A 500 3.29 -15.87 -8.93
CA GLN A 500 3.61 -14.63 -9.63
C GLN A 500 5.11 -14.36 -9.67
N GLY A 501 5.82 -14.54 -8.54
CA GLY A 501 7.27 -14.38 -8.49
C GLY A 501 8.00 -15.41 -9.36
N MET A 502 7.54 -16.67 -9.39
CA MET A 502 8.09 -17.70 -10.29
C MET A 502 7.88 -17.34 -11.76
N LEU A 503 6.67 -16.90 -12.13
CA LEU A 503 6.36 -16.50 -13.50
C LEU A 503 7.18 -15.30 -13.96
N GLU A 504 7.43 -14.34 -13.06
CA GLU A 504 8.27 -13.18 -13.37
C GLU A 504 9.72 -13.59 -13.66
N VAL A 505 10.36 -14.38 -12.79
CA VAL A 505 11.75 -14.77 -13.03
C VAL A 505 11.90 -15.62 -14.30
N VAL A 506 10.89 -16.43 -14.66
CA VAL A 506 10.84 -17.18 -15.94
C VAL A 506 10.67 -16.23 -17.13
N GLU A 507 9.84 -15.20 -17.00
CA GLU A 507 9.65 -14.14 -18.00
C GLU A 507 10.98 -13.42 -18.27
N ARG A 508 11.65 -12.97 -17.20
CA ARG A 508 12.93 -12.26 -17.29
C ARG A 508 14.02 -13.10 -17.98
N ASP A 509 14.07 -14.39 -17.66
CA ASP A 509 14.98 -15.34 -18.32
C ASP A 509 14.67 -15.46 -19.82
N ALA A 510 13.42 -15.69 -20.19
CA ALA A 510 13.00 -15.82 -21.57
C ALA A 510 13.30 -14.55 -22.40
N VAL A 511 13.03 -13.39 -21.83
CA VAL A 511 13.31 -12.08 -22.45
C VAL A 511 14.82 -11.87 -22.61
N ALA A 512 15.64 -12.18 -21.59
CA ALA A 512 17.09 -12.06 -21.69
C ALA A 512 17.69 -12.95 -22.77
N LEU A 513 17.24 -14.21 -22.84
CA LEU A 513 17.67 -15.16 -23.87
C LEU A 513 17.37 -14.67 -25.29
N TRP A 514 16.21 -14.10 -25.49
CA TRP A 514 15.78 -13.53 -26.76
C TRP A 514 16.55 -12.24 -27.10
N TRP A 515 16.55 -11.28 -26.21
CA TRP A 515 17.06 -9.94 -26.41
C TRP A 515 18.58 -9.92 -26.68
N TYR A 516 19.35 -10.59 -25.83
CA TYR A 516 20.80 -10.53 -25.95
C TYR A 516 21.34 -11.39 -27.07
N ASN A 517 20.61 -12.43 -27.47
CA ASN A 517 20.99 -13.25 -28.63
C ASN A 517 20.39 -12.76 -29.96
N ARG A 518 19.54 -11.76 -29.95
CA ARG A 518 18.92 -11.14 -31.14
C ARG A 518 18.28 -12.16 -32.10
N THR A 519 17.66 -13.20 -31.55
CA THR A 519 17.05 -14.29 -32.32
C THR A 519 15.62 -13.94 -32.72
N ARG A 520 15.27 -14.07 -34.03
CA ARG A 520 13.89 -13.86 -34.48
C ARG A 520 12.97 -14.95 -33.93
N GLN A 521 11.81 -14.53 -33.42
CA GLN A 521 10.84 -15.42 -32.80
C GLN A 521 9.53 -15.48 -33.61
N PRO A 522 8.75 -16.58 -33.52
CA PRO A 522 7.46 -16.66 -34.20
C PRO A 522 6.47 -15.63 -33.67
N ALA A 523 5.56 -15.19 -34.56
CA ALA A 523 4.45 -14.33 -34.15
C ALA A 523 3.41 -15.08 -33.34
N VAL A 524 2.65 -14.35 -32.53
CA VAL A 524 1.36 -14.76 -31.97
C VAL A 524 0.26 -14.16 -32.83
N ASP A 525 -0.73 -14.98 -33.20
CA ASP A 525 -1.88 -14.52 -33.99
C ASP A 525 -2.89 -13.81 -33.06
N LEU A 526 -2.89 -12.48 -33.10
CA LEU A 526 -3.79 -11.65 -32.29
C LEU A 526 -5.26 -11.84 -32.69
N ALA A 527 -5.54 -12.03 -33.98
CA ALA A 527 -6.90 -12.24 -34.48
C ALA A 527 -7.46 -13.61 -34.05
N ALA A 528 -6.60 -14.66 -34.04
CA ALA A 528 -7.00 -15.99 -33.61
C ALA A 528 -7.25 -16.09 -32.09
N SER A 529 -6.87 -15.08 -31.30
CA SER A 529 -7.16 -15.05 -29.85
C SER A 529 -8.65 -15.02 -29.55
N GLY A 530 -9.47 -14.45 -30.45
CA GLY A 530 -10.90 -14.28 -30.26
C GLY A 530 -11.28 -13.31 -29.13
N ASP A 531 -10.31 -12.58 -28.57
CA ASP A 531 -10.53 -11.65 -27.47
C ASP A 531 -10.98 -10.28 -27.98
N PRO A 532 -12.22 -9.84 -27.68
CA PRO A 532 -12.74 -8.55 -28.13
C PRO A 532 -11.89 -7.35 -27.69
N TRP A 533 -11.29 -7.41 -26.48
CA TRP A 533 -10.42 -6.34 -25.97
C TRP A 533 -9.16 -6.23 -26.80
N ILE A 534 -8.57 -7.36 -27.25
CA ILE A 534 -7.38 -7.34 -28.11
C ILE A 534 -7.73 -6.77 -29.49
N ALA A 535 -8.89 -7.12 -30.05
CA ALA A 535 -9.35 -6.57 -31.34
C ALA A 535 -9.49 -5.03 -31.26
N GLU A 536 -10.17 -4.53 -30.24
CA GLU A 536 -10.31 -3.07 -30.00
C GLU A 536 -8.94 -2.40 -29.78
N LEU A 537 -8.03 -3.05 -29.04
CA LEU A 537 -6.69 -2.56 -28.81
C LEU A 537 -5.90 -2.38 -30.11
N CYS A 538 -6.00 -3.33 -31.04
CA CYS A 538 -5.37 -3.22 -32.36
C CYS A 538 -5.89 -1.99 -33.15
N GLU A 539 -7.19 -1.70 -33.07
CA GLU A 539 -7.80 -0.51 -33.70
C GLU A 539 -7.28 0.78 -33.04
N VAL A 540 -7.16 0.79 -31.71
CA VAL A 540 -6.59 1.94 -30.99
C VAL A 540 -5.14 2.22 -31.42
N TYR A 541 -4.28 1.18 -31.49
CA TYR A 541 -2.91 1.35 -31.94
C TYR A 541 -2.83 1.84 -33.41
N ALA A 542 -3.66 1.28 -34.28
CA ALA A 542 -3.74 1.77 -35.67
C ALA A 542 -4.17 3.23 -35.74
N GLY A 543 -5.14 3.66 -34.93
CA GLY A 543 -5.57 5.06 -34.81
C GLY A 543 -4.49 6.01 -34.28
N LEU A 544 -3.53 5.48 -33.51
CA LEU A 544 -2.35 6.23 -33.04
C LEU A 544 -1.20 6.25 -34.06
N GLY A 545 -1.40 5.70 -35.26
CA GLY A 545 -0.35 5.56 -36.28
C GLY A 545 0.74 4.57 -35.90
N ARG A 546 0.39 3.54 -35.11
CA ARG A 546 1.35 2.55 -34.61
C ARG A 546 0.98 1.14 -35.09
N GLU A 547 1.98 0.38 -35.46
CA GLU A 547 1.87 -1.07 -35.63
C GLU A 547 2.02 -1.75 -34.28
N LEU A 548 1.31 -2.88 -34.13
CA LEU A 548 1.32 -3.73 -32.94
C LEU A 548 1.45 -5.20 -33.34
N TRP A 549 2.38 -5.94 -32.76
CA TRP A 549 2.51 -7.38 -32.89
C TRP A 549 3.06 -8.00 -31.62
N VAL A 550 2.97 -9.32 -31.51
CA VAL A 550 3.48 -10.06 -30.35
C VAL A 550 4.33 -11.23 -30.81
N LEU A 551 5.44 -11.45 -30.11
CA LEU A 551 6.40 -12.53 -30.35
C LEU A 551 6.32 -13.57 -29.23
N ASP A 552 6.43 -14.86 -29.58
CA ASP A 552 6.58 -15.95 -28.62
C ASP A 552 8.06 -16.15 -28.29
N VAL A 553 8.50 -15.59 -27.16
CA VAL A 553 9.88 -15.68 -26.68
C VAL A 553 10.11 -16.85 -25.71
N THR A 554 9.13 -17.74 -25.53
CA THR A 554 9.15 -18.85 -24.59
C THR A 554 10.48 -19.61 -24.61
N SER A 555 11.09 -19.79 -23.44
CA SER A 555 12.36 -20.51 -23.27
C SER A 555 12.17 -22.04 -23.20
N ASP A 556 13.23 -22.77 -22.93
CA ASP A 556 13.24 -24.22 -22.70
C ASP A 556 12.42 -24.66 -21.48
N LEU A 557 12.05 -23.74 -20.60
CA LEU A 557 11.16 -24.00 -19.45
C LEU A 557 9.71 -24.23 -19.87
N GLY A 558 9.35 -23.91 -21.12
CA GLY A 558 8.04 -24.20 -21.69
C GLY A 558 6.87 -23.43 -21.08
N VAL A 559 7.11 -22.46 -20.20
CA VAL A 559 6.10 -21.51 -19.70
C VAL A 559 5.90 -20.43 -20.78
N PRO A 560 4.68 -20.23 -21.32
CA PRO A 560 4.44 -19.19 -22.30
C PRO A 560 4.95 -17.84 -21.82
N ALA A 561 5.91 -17.25 -22.55
CA ALA A 561 6.48 -15.94 -22.33
C ALA A 561 6.41 -15.16 -23.66
N LEU A 562 5.77 -13.99 -23.63
CA LEU A 562 5.43 -13.22 -24.82
C LEU A 562 6.01 -11.80 -24.71
N ALA A 563 6.41 -11.26 -25.87
CA ALA A 563 6.88 -9.89 -26.01
C ALA A 563 5.97 -9.13 -26.98
N ALA A 564 5.19 -8.18 -26.47
CA ALA A 564 4.44 -7.23 -27.28
C ALA A 564 5.36 -6.13 -27.75
N VAL A 565 5.26 -5.76 -29.02
CA VAL A 565 6.09 -4.76 -29.69
C VAL A 565 5.19 -3.76 -30.40
N SER A 566 5.44 -2.48 -30.24
CA SER A 566 4.77 -1.42 -30.99
C SER A 566 5.77 -0.44 -31.54
N ARG A 567 5.57 -0.01 -32.79
CA ARG A 567 6.36 1.06 -33.43
C ARG A 567 5.46 2.12 -34.07
N HIS A 568 5.91 3.32 -34.13
CA HIS A 568 5.27 4.38 -34.90
C HIS A 568 5.59 4.22 -36.38
N VAL A 569 4.62 4.43 -37.27
CA VAL A 569 4.74 4.30 -38.72
C VAL A 569 4.63 5.70 -39.38
N GLY A 570 5.52 5.97 -40.33
CA GLY A 570 5.47 7.22 -41.10
C GLY A 570 6.02 8.47 -40.41
N GLY A 571 6.56 8.33 -39.19
CA GLY A 571 7.21 9.43 -38.46
C GLY A 571 8.73 9.42 -38.62
N PRO A 572 9.42 10.44 -38.09
CA PRO A 572 10.88 10.55 -38.16
C PRO A 572 11.60 9.53 -37.27
N ARG A 573 10.89 8.93 -36.32
CA ARG A 573 11.38 7.89 -35.39
C ARG A 573 10.32 6.83 -35.24
N GLU A 574 10.74 5.57 -35.14
CA GLU A 574 9.82 4.46 -34.86
C GLU A 574 9.36 4.42 -33.40
N ALA A 575 10.12 5.00 -32.47
CA ALA A 575 9.84 5.02 -31.03
C ALA A 575 9.29 3.67 -30.54
N ILE A 576 10.08 2.63 -30.77
CA ILE A 576 9.69 1.23 -30.47
C ILE A 576 9.51 1.06 -28.97
N MET A 577 8.36 0.51 -28.56
CA MET A 577 8.08 0.16 -27.18
C MET A 577 7.76 -1.31 -27.04
N LEU A 578 8.04 -1.83 -25.87
CA LEU A 578 7.96 -3.24 -25.53
C LEU A 578 7.08 -3.44 -24.27
N GLY A 579 6.51 -4.62 -24.16
CA GLY A 579 5.85 -5.09 -22.94
C GLY A 579 5.95 -6.61 -22.89
N PHE A 580 6.10 -7.17 -21.69
CA PHE A 580 6.35 -8.59 -21.48
C PHE A 580 5.24 -9.23 -20.65
N GLY A 581 5.06 -10.53 -20.82
CA GLY A 581 4.08 -11.27 -20.03
C GLY A 581 4.34 -12.77 -20.08
N ALA A 582 4.36 -13.41 -18.90
CA ALA A 582 4.43 -14.86 -18.81
C ALA A 582 3.30 -15.42 -17.96
N HIS A 583 2.75 -16.56 -18.40
CA HIS A 583 1.73 -17.30 -17.64
C HIS A 583 1.59 -18.72 -18.22
N LEU A 584 1.08 -19.67 -17.41
CA LEU A 584 0.77 -21.02 -17.87
C LEU A 584 -0.36 -21.05 -18.91
N ASP A 585 -1.33 -20.14 -18.81
CA ASP A 585 -2.32 -19.85 -19.83
C ASP A 585 -1.76 -18.80 -20.82
N PRO A 586 -1.58 -19.15 -22.11
CA PRO A 586 -1.04 -18.22 -23.10
C PRO A 586 -1.93 -17.00 -23.37
N ALA A 587 -3.24 -17.08 -23.16
CA ALA A 587 -4.14 -15.93 -23.28
C ALA A 587 -3.89 -14.90 -22.19
N VAL A 588 -3.60 -15.35 -20.97
CA VAL A 588 -3.20 -14.47 -19.87
C VAL A 588 -1.81 -13.87 -20.12
N ALA A 589 -0.83 -14.66 -20.60
CA ALA A 589 0.48 -14.17 -20.98
C ALA A 589 0.37 -13.04 -22.03
N LEU A 590 -0.52 -13.22 -23.02
CA LEU A 590 -0.78 -12.25 -24.08
C LEU A 590 -1.35 -10.93 -23.50
N ARG A 591 -2.38 -11.01 -22.67
CA ARG A 591 -2.96 -9.83 -22.02
C ARG A 591 -1.94 -9.11 -21.15
N ARG A 592 -1.06 -9.81 -20.44
CA ARG A 592 0.02 -9.22 -19.63
C ARG A 592 1.01 -8.44 -20.48
N ALA A 593 1.51 -9.04 -21.57
CA ALA A 593 2.42 -8.36 -22.47
C ALA A 593 1.80 -7.09 -23.08
N LEU A 594 0.54 -7.16 -23.49
CA LEU A 594 -0.18 -6.01 -24.05
C LEU A 594 -0.49 -4.93 -23.00
N THR A 595 -0.90 -5.31 -21.79
CA THR A 595 -1.18 -4.32 -20.73
C THR A 595 0.11 -3.68 -20.22
N GLU A 596 1.25 -4.38 -20.21
CA GLU A 596 2.55 -3.78 -19.90
C GLU A 596 2.97 -2.76 -20.96
N LEU A 597 2.85 -3.10 -22.23
CA LEU A 597 3.07 -2.16 -23.31
C LEU A 597 2.16 -0.93 -23.16
N ASN A 598 0.87 -1.12 -22.86
CA ASN A 598 -0.08 -0.03 -22.65
C ASN A 598 0.30 0.89 -21.48
N GLN A 599 0.92 0.34 -20.41
CA GLN A 599 1.38 1.10 -19.26
C GLN A 599 2.53 2.07 -19.62
N MET A 600 3.40 1.68 -20.57
CA MET A 600 4.53 2.48 -21.01
C MET A 600 4.14 3.54 -22.06
N MET A 601 3.07 3.30 -22.81
CA MET A 601 2.66 4.15 -23.94
C MET A 601 2.30 5.58 -23.58
N PRO A 602 1.60 5.90 -22.46
CA PRO A 602 1.23 7.29 -22.16
C PRO A 602 2.43 8.25 -22.10
N ALA A 603 3.57 7.79 -21.56
CA ALA A 603 4.78 8.61 -21.51
C ALA A 603 5.31 8.91 -22.92
N VAL A 604 5.33 7.90 -23.78
CA VAL A 604 5.81 8.04 -25.18
C VAL A 604 4.88 8.94 -26.00
N LEU A 605 3.57 8.82 -25.81
CA LEU A 605 2.58 9.67 -26.46
C LEU A 605 2.69 11.14 -26.02
N ASP A 606 3.08 11.39 -24.76
CA ASP A 606 3.40 12.72 -24.23
C ASP A 606 4.80 13.23 -24.65
N GLY A 607 5.52 12.50 -25.49
CA GLY A 607 6.83 12.92 -26.00
C GLY A 607 8.01 12.57 -25.09
N TRP A 608 7.86 11.59 -24.17
CA TRP A 608 9.00 11.09 -23.39
C TRP A 608 10.11 10.56 -24.32
N ASP A 609 11.31 11.07 -24.13
CA ASP A 609 12.51 10.81 -24.95
C ASP A 609 13.57 9.92 -24.27
N GLY A 610 13.20 9.30 -23.13
CA GLY A 610 14.10 8.46 -22.34
C GLY A 610 14.53 9.10 -21.00
N GLY A 611 14.28 10.39 -20.81
CA GLY A 611 14.57 11.11 -19.57
C GLY A 611 16.05 11.05 -19.16
N ASP A 612 16.31 10.66 -17.92
CA ASP A 612 17.67 10.55 -17.36
C ASP A 612 18.34 9.17 -17.67
N ASP A 613 17.65 8.22 -18.35
CA ASP A 613 18.25 6.92 -18.70
C ASP A 613 18.90 6.95 -20.08
N PRO A 614 20.24 6.83 -20.14
CA PRO A 614 20.98 6.91 -21.42
C PRO A 614 20.66 5.75 -22.38
N ASP A 615 20.24 4.59 -21.88
CA ASP A 615 19.85 3.46 -22.69
C ASP A 615 18.48 3.69 -23.32
N ALA A 616 17.52 4.21 -22.57
CA ALA A 616 16.21 4.60 -23.07
C ALA A 616 16.32 5.72 -24.12
N VAL A 617 17.10 6.76 -23.85
CA VAL A 617 17.35 7.88 -24.80
C VAL A 617 17.91 7.35 -26.12
N ARG A 618 18.93 6.48 -26.05
CA ARG A 618 19.54 5.89 -27.26
C ARG A 618 18.54 5.04 -28.02
N TRP A 619 17.78 4.20 -27.33
CA TRP A 619 16.78 3.33 -27.94
C TRP A 619 15.69 4.11 -28.67
N LEU A 620 15.06 5.05 -28.00
CA LEU A 620 13.97 5.85 -28.59
C LEU A 620 14.41 6.73 -29.75
N ARG A 621 15.70 7.13 -29.78
CA ARG A 621 16.28 7.92 -30.85
C ARG A 621 16.68 7.09 -32.07
N ASP A 622 17.35 5.94 -31.84
CA ASP A 622 18.12 5.26 -32.87
C ASP A 622 17.52 3.91 -33.31
N ALA A 623 16.69 3.26 -32.46
CA ALA A 623 16.17 1.93 -32.76
C ALA A 623 15.08 1.97 -33.84
N THR A 624 15.25 1.11 -34.83
CA THR A 624 14.28 0.82 -35.88
C THR A 624 14.22 -0.69 -36.12
N VAL A 625 13.14 -1.18 -36.71
CA VAL A 625 13.09 -2.61 -37.08
C VAL A 625 14.12 -2.99 -38.16
N ALA A 626 14.69 -2.00 -38.87
CA ALA A 626 15.79 -2.23 -39.81
C ALA A 626 17.14 -2.44 -39.08
N THR A 627 17.39 -1.71 -38.00
CA THR A 627 18.59 -1.88 -37.16
C THR A 627 18.46 -3.05 -36.20
N GLU A 628 17.22 -3.34 -35.76
CA GLU A 628 16.89 -4.40 -34.79
C GLU A 628 15.94 -5.45 -35.42
N PRO A 629 16.36 -6.18 -36.47
CA PRO A 629 15.47 -7.06 -37.23
C PRO A 629 14.92 -8.25 -36.43
N TYR A 630 15.50 -8.58 -35.29
CA TYR A 630 15.00 -9.63 -34.39
C TYR A 630 13.68 -9.26 -33.69
N LEU A 631 13.28 -7.99 -33.73
CA LEU A 631 11.98 -7.53 -33.27
C LEU A 631 10.86 -7.93 -34.23
N LEU A 632 11.17 -8.20 -35.49
CA LEU A 632 10.18 -8.66 -36.47
C LEU A 632 9.94 -10.16 -36.31
N PRO A 633 8.69 -10.64 -36.55
CA PRO A 633 8.38 -12.06 -36.53
C PRO A 633 9.30 -12.89 -37.42
N ALA A 634 9.66 -14.07 -36.96
CA ALA A 634 10.29 -15.07 -37.80
C ALA A 634 9.33 -15.55 -38.92
N PRO A 635 9.86 -15.90 -40.12
CA PRO A 635 9.04 -16.48 -41.15
C PRO A 635 8.38 -17.82 -40.67
N GLY A 636 7.11 -18.02 -40.95
CA GLY A 636 6.40 -19.26 -40.61
C GLY A 636 4.97 -19.00 -40.13
N ARG A 637 4.33 -20.08 -39.64
CA ARG A 637 2.99 -19.94 -39.07
C ARG A 637 3.09 -19.42 -37.64
N PRO A 638 2.14 -18.57 -37.20
CA PRO A 638 2.04 -18.19 -35.80
C PRO A 638 1.95 -19.40 -34.88
N VAL A 639 2.53 -19.27 -33.69
CA VAL A 639 2.52 -20.32 -32.66
C VAL A 639 1.31 -20.15 -31.77
N LEU A 640 0.55 -21.23 -31.55
CA LEU A 640 -0.48 -21.32 -30.55
C LEU A 640 -0.04 -22.34 -29.50
N ARG A 641 0.22 -21.90 -28.25
CA ARG A 641 0.56 -22.81 -27.17
C ARG A 641 -0.69 -23.27 -26.44
N PRO A 642 -0.72 -24.53 -25.95
CA PRO A 642 -1.83 -24.99 -25.12
C PRO A 642 -1.81 -24.32 -23.73
N ASP A 643 -3.00 -24.15 -23.15
CA ASP A 643 -3.15 -23.81 -21.75
C ASP A 643 -2.69 -24.98 -20.87
N ALA A 644 -1.74 -24.71 -19.98
CA ALA A 644 -1.20 -25.67 -19.02
C ALA A 644 -1.61 -25.34 -17.58
N SER A 645 -2.44 -24.30 -17.38
CA SER A 645 -2.91 -23.93 -16.06
C SER A 645 -3.94 -24.90 -15.51
N SER A 646 -4.08 -24.95 -14.19
CA SER A 646 -5.05 -25.77 -13.47
C SER A 646 -6.08 -24.89 -12.75
N PRO A 647 -7.19 -25.44 -12.23
CA PRO A 647 -8.11 -24.71 -11.37
C PRO A 647 -7.56 -24.34 -9.98
N ASP A 648 -6.39 -24.88 -9.61
CA ASP A 648 -5.78 -24.73 -8.29
C ASP A 648 -4.39 -24.12 -8.39
N LEU A 649 -4.11 -23.10 -7.59
CA LEU A 649 -2.83 -22.37 -7.59
C LEU A 649 -1.66 -23.24 -7.14
N LEU A 650 -1.85 -24.14 -6.16
CA LEU A 650 -0.77 -25.06 -5.74
C LEU A 650 -0.35 -25.98 -6.87
N ALA A 651 -1.30 -26.45 -7.67
CA ALA A 651 -0.98 -27.29 -8.82
C ALA A 651 -0.15 -26.53 -9.86
N ASP A 652 -0.45 -25.24 -10.09
CA ASP A 652 0.32 -24.36 -10.96
C ASP A 652 1.71 -24.06 -10.41
N VAL A 653 1.82 -23.74 -9.11
CA VAL A 653 3.12 -23.56 -8.42
C VAL A 653 3.98 -24.82 -8.59
N ASN A 654 3.41 -25.99 -8.35
CA ASN A 654 4.13 -27.25 -8.48
C ASN A 654 4.52 -27.56 -9.94
N LEU A 655 3.71 -27.15 -10.92
CA LEU A 655 4.04 -27.33 -12.33
C LEU A 655 5.25 -26.45 -12.72
N VAL A 656 5.22 -25.17 -12.37
CA VAL A 656 6.34 -24.27 -12.68
C VAL A 656 7.60 -24.71 -11.94
N ARG A 657 7.48 -25.08 -10.65
CA ARG A 657 8.59 -25.61 -9.86
C ARG A 657 9.25 -26.82 -10.53
N ARG A 658 8.45 -27.84 -10.93
CA ARG A 658 9.00 -29.02 -11.62
C ARG A 658 9.72 -28.67 -12.92
N ARG A 659 9.20 -27.76 -13.73
CA ARG A 659 9.86 -27.29 -14.96
C ARG A 659 11.22 -26.65 -14.70
N LEU A 660 11.35 -25.91 -13.60
CA LEU A 660 12.62 -25.33 -13.16
C LEU A 660 13.58 -26.43 -12.66
N GLU A 661 13.09 -27.37 -11.86
CA GLU A 661 13.86 -28.51 -11.33
C GLU A 661 14.33 -29.45 -12.45
N ASP A 662 13.49 -29.73 -13.45
CA ASP A 662 13.85 -30.52 -14.65
C ASP A 662 14.95 -29.85 -15.48
N ALA A 663 15.06 -28.52 -15.41
CA ALA A 663 16.17 -27.75 -16.00
C ALA A 663 17.41 -27.66 -15.09
N GLY A 664 17.40 -28.37 -13.95
CA GLY A 664 18.52 -28.41 -12.98
C GLY A 664 18.61 -27.16 -12.08
N LEU A 665 17.51 -26.41 -11.92
CA LEU A 665 17.46 -25.18 -11.16
C LEU A 665 16.78 -25.41 -9.81
N GLU A 666 17.28 -24.74 -8.76
CA GLU A 666 16.71 -24.77 -7.42
C GLU A 666 15.89 -23.51 -7.16
N VAL A 667 14.70 -23.69 -6.60
CA VAL A 667 13.75 -22.60 -6.34
C VAL A 667 13.76 -22.24 -4.86
N PHE A 668 14.02 -20.97 -4.58
CA PHE A 668 14.00 -20.40 -3.23
C PHE A 668 12.89 -19.37 -3.09
N VAL A 669 12.30 -19.29 -1.91
CA VAL A 669 11.26 -18.31 -1.57
C VAL A 669 11.53 -17.72 -0.20
N LEU A 670 11.56 -16.39 -0.13
CA LEU A 670 11.57 -15.62 1.11
C LEU A 670 10.20 -14.97 1.31
N ASP A 671 9.56 -15.25 2.44
CA ASP A 671 8.33 -14.54 2.84
C ASP A 671 8.70 -13.16 3.41
N GLN A 672 8.38 -12.10 2.64
CA GLN A 672 8.61 -10.70 3.00
C GLN A 672 7.33 -10.02 3.50
N THR A 673 6.26 -10.75 3.77
CA THR A 673 4.99 -10.21 4.24
C THR A 673 5.18 -9.44 5.54
N ARG A 674 4.92 -8.13 5.53
CA ARG A 674 4.97 -7.30 6.74
C ARG A 674 3.73 -7.50 7.61
N PRO A 675 3.89 -7.73 8.94
CA PRO A 675 2.77 -7.98 9.84
C PRO A 675 1.74 -6.85 9.90
N ASP A 676 2.16 -5.61 9.70
CA ASP A 676 1.31 -4.42 9.73
C ASP A 676 0.64 -4.11 8.37
N ILE A 677 0.96 -4.87 7.34
CA ILE A 677 0.33 -4.79 6.01
C ILE A 677 -0.62 -5.97 5.82
N GLY A 678 -0.12 -7.18 6.04
CA GLY A 678 -0.90 -8.42 5.92
C GLY A 678 -1.00 -8.96 4.49
N LEU A 679 -0.76 -8.15 3.46
CA LEU A 679 -0.72 -8.63 2.07
C LEU A 679 0.47 -9.57 1.89
N PRO A 680 0.27 -10.81 1.43
CA PRO A 680 1.36 -11.73 1.13
C PRO A 680 2.32 -11.16 0.09
N VAL A 681 3.58 -11.05 0.46
CA VAL A 681 4.69 -10.63 -0.41
C VAL A 681 5.82 -11.62 -0.26
N VAL A 682 6.36 -12.07 -1.40
CA VAL A 682 7.52 -12.96 -1.43
C VAL A 682 8.60 -12.43 -2.35
N LYS A 683 9.84 -12.92 -2.12
CA LYS A 683 10.90 -12.85 -3.11
C LYS A 683 11.26 -14.27 -3.55
N VAL A 684 11.01 -14.57 -4.82
CA VAL A 684 11.42 -15.82 -5.46
C VAL A 684 12.82 -15.63 -6.05
N ILE A 685 13.71 -16.58 -5.78
CA ILE A 685 15.08 -16.58 -6.29
C ILE A 685 15.37 -17.94 -6.92
N VAL A 686 15.89 -17.92 -8.11
CA VAL A 686 16.27 -19.14 -8.85
C VAL A 686 17.68 -18.92 -9.39
N PRO A 687 18.74 -19.33 -8.64
CA PRO A 687 20.12 -19.17 -9.08
C PRO A 687 20.33 -19.78 -10.47
N GLY A 688 20.98 -19.03 -11.37
CA GLY A 688 21.20 -19.41 -12.76
C GLY A 688 20.17 -18.89 -13.76
N LEU A 689 18.95 -18.50 -13.35
CA LEU A 689 18.02 -17.78 -14.22
C LEU A 689 18.50 -16.36 -14.49
N ARG A 690 18.26 -15.88 -15.70
CA ARG A 690 18.70 -14.55 -16.13
C ARG A 690 17.67 -13.47 -15.76
N GLY A 691 18.14 -12.40 -15.10
CA GLY A 691 17.44 -11.14 -15.19
C GLY A 691 17.54 -10.57 -16.60
N PHE A 692 16.61 -9.73 -17.03
CA PHE A 692 16.68 -9.15 -18.38
C PHE A 692 17.68 -8.00 -18.52
N TRP A 693 18.26 -7.53 -17.42
CA TRP A 693 19.36 -6.55 -17.48
C TRP A 693 20.66 -7.21 -17.94
N GLY A 694 21.65 -6.39 -18.34
CA GLY A 694 22.91 -6.89 -18.92
C GLY A 694 23.78 -7.69 -17.96
N ARG A 695 23.50 -8.97 -17.81
CA ARG A 695 24.21 -9.93 -16.96
C ARG A 695 24.73 -11.05 -17.85
N PHE A 696 26.05 -11.16 -18.05
CA PHE A 696 26.63 -11.95 -19.15
C PHE A 696 27.56 -13.09 -18.71
N ALA A 697 27.46 -13.56 -17.46
CA ALA A 697 28.17 -14.76 -17.03
C ALA A 697 27.83 -15.97 -17.95
N PRO A 698 28.70 -16.96 -18.10
CA PRO A 698 28.40 -18.23 -18.80
C PRO A 698 27.15 -18.93 -18.26
N GLY A 699 26.60 -19.85 -19.04
CA GLY A 699 25.41 -20.66 -18.70
C GLY A 699 24.23 -20.40 -19.64
N ARG A 700 23.01 -20.39 -19.10
CA ARG A 700 21.74 -20.37 -19.87
C ARG A 700 21.71 -19.37 -21.03
N LEU A 701 22.29 -18.17 -20.86
CA LEU A 701 22.33 -17.13 -21.89
C LEU A 701 22.97 -17.61 -23.20
N TYR A 702 23.94 -18.52 -23.12
CA TYR A 702 24.70 -19.06 -24.24
C TYR A 702 24.18 -20.44 -24.66
N ASP A 703 23.82 -21.28 -23.68
CA ASP A 703 23.51 -22.69 -23.95
C ASP A 703 22.08 -22.92 -24.44
N VAL A 704 21.10 -22.18 -23.89
CA VAL A 704 19.67 -22.39 -24.17
C VAL A 704 19.30 -22.03 -25.60
N PRO A 705 19.76 -20.95 -26.22
CA PRO A 705 19.45 -20.63 -27.61
C PRO A 705 19.92 -21.72 -28.61
N VAL A 706 21.04 -22.37 -28.32
CA VAL A 706 21.52 -23.51 -29.13
C VAL A 706 20.65 -24.75 -28.90
N ARG A 707 20.34 -25.07 -27.64
CA ARG A 707 19.47 -26.19 -27.29
C ARG A 707 18.08 -26.09 -27.92
N LEU A 708 17.56 -24.87 -28.05
CA LEU A 708 16.29 -24.56 -28.70
C LEU A 708 16.40 -24.51 -30.24
N GLY A 709 17.59 -24.69 -30.81
CA GLY A 709 17.83 -24.58 -32.26
C GLY A 709 17.67 -23.18 -32.84
N ARG A 710 17.73 -22.15 -31.95
CA ARG A 710 17.67 -20.74 -32.37
C ARG A 710 19.02 -20.26 -32.89
N LEU A 711 20.10 -20.86 -32.43
CA LEU A 711 21.47 -20.66 -32.87
C LEU A 711 22.10 -22.03 -33.18
N THR A 712 23.06 -22.06 -34.09
CA THR A 712 23.84 -23.26 -34.41
C THR A 712 24.98 -23.47 -33.44
N GLU A 713 25.52 -22.40 -32.88
CA GLU A 713 26.59 -22.36 -31.88
C GLU A 713 26.37 -21.20 -30.91
N PRO A 714 26.91 -21.24 -29.68
CA PRO A 714 26.76 -20.16 -28.74
C PRO A 714 27.43 -18.87 -29.27
N HIS A 715 26.79 -17.73 -29.06
CA HIS A 715 27.43 -16.43 -29.25
C HIS A 715 28.63 -16.25 -28.31
N GLY A 716 29.68 -15.54 -28.75
CA GLY A 716 30.70 -15.01 -27.85
C GLY A 716 30.17 -13.79 -27.08
N TYR A 717 30.89 -13.37 -26.06
CA TYR A 717 30.55 -12.17 -25.27
C TYR A 717 30.36 -10.91 -26.14
N ASP A 718 31.18 -10.74 -27.17
CA ASP A 718 31.15 -9.56 -28.05
C ASP A 718 30.01 -9.63 -29.11
N ASP A 719 29.45 -10.83 -29.33
CA ASP A 719 28.35 -11.03 -30.26
C ASP A 719 26.97 -10.76 -29.64
N LEU A 720 26.91 -10.65 -28.30
CA LEU A 720 25.68 -10.33 -27.59
C LEU A 720 25.20 -8.92 -27.90
N ASN A 721 23.89 -8.71 -27.83
CA ASN A 721 23.30 -7.40 -28.04
C ASN A 721 23.91 -6.35 -27.11
N PRO A 722 24.58 -5.30 -27.65
CA PRO A 722 25.13 -4.23 -26.85
C PRO A 722 24.08 -3.31 -26.25
N MET A 723 22.85 -3.34 -26.78
CA MET A 723 21.73 -2.56 -26.30
C MET A 723 21.16 -3.19 -25.02
N ARG A 724 21.11 -2.40 -23.94
CA ARG A 724 20.55 -2.84 -22.67
C ARG A 724 19.04 -2.61 -22.65
N ILE A 725 18.32 -3.53 -21.99
CA ILE A 725 16.89 -3.28 -21.70
C ILE A 725 16.81 -2.17 -20.65
N PHE A 726 15.95 -1.19 -20.90
CA PHE A 726 15.77 0.03 -20.12
C PHE A 726 14.40 0.09 -19.41
N LEU A 727 13.64 -1.02 -19.43
CA LEU A 727 12.29 -1.15 -18.85
C LEU A 727 12.32 -1.62 -17.40
#